data_2e4c694ed32458618274fdc4ff699986
#
_entry.id   2e4c694ed32458618274fdc4ff699986
#
_cell.length_a   1.000
_cell.length_b   1.000
_cell.length_c   1.000
_cell.angle_alpha   90.00
_cell.angle_beta   90.00
_cell.angle_gamma   90.00
#
_symmetry.space_group_name_H-M   'P 1'
#
loop_
_entity.id
_entity.type
_entity.pdbx_description
1 polymer ?
#
loop_
_entity_poly.entity_id
_entity_poly.type
_entity_poly.pdbx_seq_one_letter_code
_entity_poly.pdbx_strand_id
1 'polypeptide(L)'
;MAAIGSIRKHGVLLLVIIGLALLAFILGDLSNVTRVFSNKYTMARIDGKKMDQTYSKQYEENTALMKLLQGKTSLEDNDTYQIHEMTWQQMLQDAVLDKQLEKLGMAYNNQMIEDFKENMLASLSTQQPNQFIAQFANALAQQVGPENAMSVISNIENYANNEQAKDIYNAYQALVRFAVSAEKSQQYFALAQNSVYFSNPLAKQLAKDNRSALVSLMTVNPELTAFQNLKPEVSEKEMKDFYNTHKRDLFTVQNQNRDINVAVFPINPTPADLKAIEDSVRKDFTTFAQSADIMAYNVAKGNGAVVDSTYFKESDINLPELDSLIFKSPVGSFIEPFSYENVKWYFGKVFGAANRPDSVLVATIELPFKTASYKEAPYSKKEARLLADSLRQAIVSGQTSIFAEQPNYLYGREQGDTTFWLPERGTMADLYNNLLTTPNGGIYVYKATNGYIVFQVLDRTQLIEKRQFVLYDYDITASDATVSALRSQANQFAASVTSNEELVANAAKQGIQVVNGQAVTSMAANIGQLPNCRDIVSWSFGDDVKKDAISDVFNIDRMYFAVASVAKVRETGEQKYKEVKDDIKAMLERQNKVAMVAEQLNKDLASGGMQGVAQKYSVAVTDSVTLNFAGDYYMNRGVDSKAVGQIFGLQANKPTAVCGNNMAYVVNVVETRDGQATDNLMLEKNYLQNAVLGRERNENTLLSYLINQTKVLDNRVRFYQK
;
A
#
# COMPACT_ATOMS: atom_id res chain seq x y z
N MET A 1 26.81 61.23 -30.32
CA MET A 1 26.16 60.98 -31.63
C MET A 1 27.01 60.13 -32.61
N ALA A 2 28.05 59.46 -32.14
CA ALA A 2 28.93 58.63 -33.06
C ALA A 2 28.46 57.11 -33.13
N ALA A 3 27.64 56.65 -32.21
CA ALA A 3 27.23 55.25 -32.19
C ALA A 3 26.10 54.90 -33.19
N ILE A 4 25.23 55.87 -33.52
CA ILE A 4 24.10 55.62 -34.44
C ILE A 4 24.55 55.54 -35.91
N GLY A 5 25.63 56.21 -36.28
CA GLY A 5 26.21 56.16 -37.62
C GLY A 5 26.85 54.83 -37.97
N SER A 6 27.44 54.14 -37.00
CA SER A 6 28.05 52.82 -37.17
C SER A 6 26.98 51.71 -37.36
N ILE A 7 25.83 51.83 -36.67
CA ILE A 7 24.70 50.87 -36.77
C ILE A 7 24.08 50.96 -38.20
N ARG A 8 24.01 52.15 -38.79
CA ARG A 8 23.43 52.31 -40.12
C ARG A 8 24.32 51.75 -41.20
N LYS A 9 25.65 51.69 -41.02
CA LYS A 9 26.64 51.19 -41.98
C LYS A 9 26.63 49.62 -42.01
N HIS A 10 26.13 48.98 -40.95
CA HIS A 10 26.06 47.53 -40.85
C HIS A 10 24.63 47.01 -40.78
N GLY A 11 23.63 47.79 -41.25
CA GLY A 11 22.21 47.43 -41.20
C GLY A 11 21.89 46.09 -41.85
N VAL A 12 22.55 45.74 -42.93
CA VAL A 12 22.41 44.43 -43.59
C VAL A 12 22.96 43.30 -42.70
N LEU A 13 24.09 43.53 -42.04
CA LEU A 13 24.70 42.56 -41.13
C LEU A 13 23.79 42.36 -39.89
N LEU A 14 23.20 43.43 -39.35
CA LEU A 14 22.26 43.36 -38.24
C LEU A 14 20.97 42.61 -38.63
N LEU A 15 20.47 42.81 -39.84
CA LEU A 15 19.29 42.13 -40.38
C LEU A 15 19.59 40.63 -40.61
N VAL A 16 20.79 40.26 -41.02
CA VAL A 16 21.23 38.86 -41.13
C VAL A 16 21.35 38.21 -39.73
N ILE A 17 21.91 38.90 -38.74
CA ILE A 17 22.04 38.39 -37.38
C ILE A 17 20.66 38.19 -36.72
N ILE A 18 19.74 39.17 -36.89
CA ILE A 18 18.36 39.05 -36.39
C ILE A 18 17.61 37.94 -37.13
N GLY A 19 17.82 37.81 -38.46
CA GLY A 19 17.26 36.72 -39.25
C GLY A 19 17.76 35.34 -38.81
N LEU A 20 19.07 35.21 -38.55
CA LEU A 20 19.66 33.98 -38.01
C LEU A 20 19.18 33.68 -36.58
N ALA A 21 19.01 34.69 -35.72
CA ALA A 21 18.47 34.51 -34.37
C ALA A 21 17.01 34.10 -34.42
N LEU A 22 16.19 34.69 -35.29
CA LEU A 22 14.80 34.29 -35.54
C LEU A 22 14.72 32.85 -36.11
N LEU A 23 15.60 32.55 -37.07
CA LEU A 23 15.69 31.19 -37.63
C LEU A 23 16.10 30.16 -36.56
N ALA A 24 17.07 30.49 -35.70
CA ALA A 24 17.47 29.63 -34.57
C ALA A 24 16.36 29.49 -33.54
N PHE A 25 15.56 30.51 -33.28
CA PHE A 25 14.39 30.47 -32.44
C PHE A 25 13.30 29.58 -33.05
N ILE A 26 13.00 29.75 -34.35
CA ILE A 26 12.03 28.92 -35.08
C ILE A 26 12.51 27.46 -35.18
N LEU A 27 13.80 27.23 -35.41
CA LEU A 27 14.38 25.87 -35.41
C LEU A 27 14.39 25.24 -34.00
N GLY A 28 14.58 26.06 -32.96
CA GLY A 28 14.39 25.65 -31.56
C GLY A 28 12.94 25.23 -31.25
N ASP A 29 11.99 25.99 -31.77
CA ASP A 29 10.55 25.65 -31.67
C ASP A 29 10.18 24.44 -32.53
N LEU A 30 10.78 24.28 -33.72
CA LEU A 30 10.60 23.08 -34.55
C LEU A 30 11.16 21.82 -33.86
N SER A 31 12.21 21.95 -33.03
CA SER A 31 12.67 20.83 -32.19
C SER A 31 11.65 20.46 -31.14
N ASN A 32 10.87 21.39 -30.62
CA ASN A 32 9.75 21.14 -29.75
C ASN A 32 8.56 20.48 -30.49
N VAL A 33 8.32 20.85 -31.76
CA VAL A 33 7.27 20.20 -32.57
C VAL A 33 7.66 18.77 -32.95
N THR A 34 8.92 18.50 -33.30
CA THR A 34 9.39 17.13 -33.54
C THR A 34 9.44 16.31 -32.26
N ARG A 35 9.60 16.93 -31.09
CA ARG A 35 9.42 16.29 -29.77
C ARG A 35 8.01 15.74 -29.57
N VAL A 36 6.98 16.49 -29.98
CA VAL A 36 5.57 16.08 -29.83
C VAL A 36 5.23 14.83 -30.67
N PHE A 37 5.95 14.57 -31.75
CA PHE A 37 5.73 13.41 -32.64
C PHE A 37 6.63 12.20 -32.35
N SER A 38 7.65 12.33 -31.49
CA SER A 38 8.50 11.19 -31.15
C SER A 38 7.86 10.36 -30.02
N ASN A 39 7.97 9.03 -30.10
CA ASN A 39 7.52 8.14 -29.01
C ASN A 39 8.24 8.45 -27.69
N LYS A 40 9.39 9.07 -27.71
CA LYS A 40 10.19 9.50 -26.56
C LYS A 40 9.48 10.54 -25.70
N TYR A 41 8.61 11.36 -26.29
CA TYR A 41 7.85 12.43 -25.62
C TYR A 41 6.38 12.13 -25.44
N THR A 42 5.96 10.91 -25.75
CA THR A 42 4.63 10.41 -25.43
C THR A 42 4.71 9.70 -24.10
N MET A 43 3.91 10.12 -23.14
CA MET A 43 3.87 9.51 -21.81
C MET A 43 3.43 8.06 -21.88
N ALA A 44 2.36 7.77 -22.63
CA ALA A 44 1.84 6.42 -22.75
C ALA A 44 1.12 6.17 -24.07
N ARG A 45 1.21 4.93 -24.60
CA ARG A 45 0.36 4.41 -25.68
C ARG A 45 -0.15 3.03 -25.33
N ILE A 46 -1.42 2.79 -25.61
CA ILE A 46 -2.06 1.47 -25.46
C ILE A 46 -2.62 1.09 -26.83
N ASP A 47 -2.19 -0.03 -27.42
CA ASP A 47 -2.51 -0.48 -28.78
C ASP A 47 -2.32 0.63 -29.85
N GLY A 48 -1.26 1.43 -29.70
CA GLY A 48 -0.93 2.53 -30.59
C GLY A 48 -1.70 3.83 -30.34
N LYS A 49 -2.76 3.83 -29.53
CA LYS A 49 -3.52 5.01 -29.15
C LYS A 49 -2.77 5.82 -28.10
N LYS A 50 -2.60 7.11 -28.32
CA LYS A 50 -1.96 8.03 -27.39
C LYS A 50 -2.89 8.30 -26.19
N MET A 51 -2.37 8.22 -24.98
CA MET A 51 -3.16 8.27 -23.75
C MET A 51 -2.94 9.52 -22.89
N ASP A 52 -2.05 10.43 -23.29
CA ASP A 52 -1.62 11.56 -22.45
C ASP A 52 -2.77 12.43 -21.91
N GLN A 53 -3.74 12.83 -22.76
CA GLN A 53 -4.88 13.64 -22.34
C GLN A 53 -5.83 12.88 -21.42
N THR A 54 -6.12 11.62 -21.76
CA THR A 54 -6.96 10.75 -20.94
C THR A 54 -6.35 10.54 -19.57
N TYR A 55 -5.03 10.31 -19.54
CA TYR A 55 -4.30 10.13 -18.31
C TYR A 55 -4.37 11.37 -17.41
N SER A 56 -4.06 12.56 -17.94
CA SER A 56 -4.10 13.80 -17.17
C SER A 56 -5.47 14.05 -16.56
N LYS A 57 -6.54 13.87 -17.36
CA LYS A 57 -7.92 14.02 -16.88
C LYS A 57 -8.23 13.02 -15.75
N GLN A 58 -7.95 11.74 -15.97
CA GLN A 58 -8.23 10.70 -14.98
C GLN A 58 -7.39 10.85 -13.71
N TYR A 59 -6.16 11.35 -13.84
CA TYR A 59 -5.31 11.65 -12.70
C TYR A 59 -5.91 12.77 -11.82
N GLU A 60 -6.39 13.86 -12.42
CA GLU A 60 -7.08 14.94 -11.68
C GLU A 60 -8.32 14.41 -10.95
N GLU A 61 -9.14 13.61 -11.65
CA GLU A 61 -10.37 13.01 -11.10
C GLU A 61 -10.04 12.04 -9.95
N ASN A 62 -9.04 11.18 -10.11
CA ASN A 62 -8.59 10.26 -9.07
C ASN A 62 -7.97 10.97 -7.86
N THR A 63 -7.26 12.08 -8.12
CA THR A 63 -6.72 12.96 -7.06
C THR A 63 -7.84 13.54 -6.20
N ALA A 64 -8.89 14.05 -6.84
CA ALA A 64 -10.05 14.58 -6.14
C ALA A 64 -10.77 13.50 -5.32
N LEU A 65 -10.94 12.29 -5.87
CA LEU A 65 -11.54 11.16 -5.16
C LEU A 65 -10.70 10.74 -3.94
N MET A 66 -9.38 10.64 -4.09
CA MET A 66 -8.50 10.26 -2.99
C MET A 66 -8.52 11.28 -1.85
N LYS A 67 -8.48 12.57 -2.18
CA LYS A 67 -8.62 13.65 -1.19
C LYS A 67 -9.95 13.55 -0.42
N LEU A 68 -11.05 13.32 -1.15
CA LEU A 68 -12.37 13.17 -0.54
C LEU A 68 -12.42 11.97 0.40
N LEU A 69 -11.95 10.79 -0.05
CA LEU A 69 -12.00 9.55 0.73
C LEU A 69 -11.10 9.59 1.98
N GLN A 70 -9.97 10.31 1.91
CA GLN A 70 -9.04 10.45 3.04
C GLN A 70 -9.35 11.66 3.94
N GLY A 71 -10.29 12.53 3.55
CA GLY A 71 -10.58 13.78 4.26
C GLY A 71 -9.40 14.77 4.26
N LYS A 72 -8.49 14.70 3.28
CA LYS A 72 -7.28 15.53 3.18
C LYS A 72 -7.47 16.67 2.19
N THR A 73 -6.90 17.84 2.51
CA THR A 73 -6.82 18.99 1.58
C THR A 73 -5.56 18.94 0.71
N SER A 74 -4.48 18.33 1.20
CA SER A 74 -3.22 18.11 0.50
C SER A 74 -2.82 16.65 0.56
N LEU A 75 -2.13 16.17 -0.46
CA LEU A 75 -1.62 14.80 -0.55
C LEU A 75 -0.12 14.77 -0.28
N GLU A 76 0.35 13.68 0.27
CA GLU A 76 1.77 13.36 0.46
C GLU A 76 2.35 12.74 -0.82
N ASP A 77 3.67 12.68 -0.93
CA ASP A 77 4.36 12.12 -2.11
C ASP A 77 3.93 10.67 -2.37
N ASN A 78 3.75 9.88 -1.32
CA ASN A 78 3.29 8.50 -1.43
C ASN A 78 1.84 8.40 -1.95
N ASP A 79 0.95 9.29 -1.52
CA ASP A 79 -0.43 9.34 -2.05
C ASP A 79 -0.42 9.68 -3.54
N THR A 80 0.41 10.66 -3.94
CA THR A 80 0.60 11.07 -5.33
C THR A 80 1.07 9.91 -6.20
N TYR A 81 2.06 9.16 -5.72
CA TYR A 81 2.53 7.95 -6.41
C TYR A 81 1.43 6.90 -6.57
N GLN A 82 0.68 6.61 -5.51
CA GLN A 82 -0.42 5.64 -5.55
C GLN A 82 -1.50 6.05 -6.58
N ILE A 83 -1.82 7.35 -6.67
CA ILE A 83 -2.78 7.86 -7.66
C ILE A 83 -2.26 7.66 -9.09
N HIS A 84 -0.98 7.88 -9.33
CA HIS A 84 -0.38 7.62 -10.64
C HIS A 84 -0.49 6.15 -11.04
N GLU A 85 -0.19 5.23 -10.13
CA GLU A 85 -0.31 3.79 -10.39
C GLU A 85 -1.77 3.37 -10.56
N MET A 86 -2.66 3.81 -9.69
CA MET A 86 -4.09 3.53 -9.77
C MET A 86 -4.68 4.01 -11.11
N THR A 87 -4.34 5.24 -11.53
CA THR A 87 -4.79 5.81 -12.81
C THR A 87 -4.30 4.96 -13.99
N TRP A 88 -3.05 4.55 -13.97
CA TRP A 88 -2.47 3.73 -15.02
C TRP A 88 -3.09 2.34 -15.13
N GLN A 89 -3.21 1.66 -13.99
CA GLN A 89 -3.80 0.32 -13.94
C GLN A 89 -5.25 0.34 -14.43
N GLN A 90 -6.02 1.33 -14.01
CA GLN A 90 -7.39 1.51 -14.47
C GLN A 90 -7.46 1.75 -15.97
N MET A 91 -6.62 2.62 -16.52
CA MET A 91 -6.58 2.87 -17.97
C MET A 91 -6.23 1.63 -18.78
N LEU A 92 -5.28 0.81 -18.30
CA LEU A 92 -4.94 -0.45 -18.94
C LEU A 92 -6.11 -1.43 -18.90
N GLN A 93 -6.72 -1.57 -17.74
CA GLN A 93 -7.89 -2.44 -17.54
C GLN A 93 -9.05 -2.03 -18.46
N ASP A 94 -9.42 -0.75 -18.45
CA ASP A 94 -10.51 -0.23 -19.29
C ASP A 94 -10.21 -0.45 -20.77
N ALA A 95 -9.02 -0.12 -21.24
CA ALA A 95 -8.66 -0.28 -22.66
C ALA A 95 -8.71 -1.75 -23.12
N VAL A 96 -8.33 -2.67 -22.26
CA VAL A 96 -8.33 -4.11 -22.55
C VAL A 96 -9.75 -4.66 -22.51
N LEU A 97 -10.54 -4.32 -21.49
CA LEU A 97 -11.91 -4.77 -21.34
C LEU A 97 -12.80 -4.22 -22.45
N ASP A 98 -12.70 -2.94 -22.75
CA ASP A 98 -13.47 -2.31 -23.84
C ASP A 98 -13.21 -3.01 -25.17
N LYS A 99 -11.95 -3.32 -25.48
CA LYS A 99 -11.59 -4.06 -26.70
C LYS A 99 -12.17 -5.48 -26.75
N GLN A 100 -12.24 -6.18 -25.61
CA GLN A 100 -12.82 -7.52 -25.56
C GLN A 100 -14.34 -7.46 -25.63
N LEU A 101 -14.97 -6.56 -24.89
CA LEU A 101 -16.43 -6.36 -24.93
C LEU A 101 -16.92 -5.90 -26.30
N GLU A 102 -16.16 -5.04 -26.99
CA GLU A 102 -16.46 -4.65 -28.38
C GLU A 102 -16.47 -5.86 -29.33
N LYS A 103 -15.46 -6.73 -29.23
CA LYS A 103 -15.39 -7.97 -30.03
C LYS A 103 -16.58 -8.92 -29.77
N LEU A 104 -17.13 -8.89 -28.56
CA LEU A 104 -18.28 -9.69 -28.17
C LEU A 104 -19.62 -9.02 -28.50
N GLY A 105 -19.61 -7.80 -29.07
CA GLY A 105 -20.83 -7.02 -29.33
C GLY A 105 -21.47 -6.46 -28.05
N MET A 106 -20.72 -6.35 -26.96
CA MET A 106 -21.16 -5.90 -25.64
C MET A 106 -20.51 -4.57 -25.24
N ALA A 107 -20.14 -3.75 -26.21
CA ALA A 107 -19.55 -2.44 -25.93
C ALA A 107 -20.53 -1.53 -25.17
N TYR A 108 -20.04 -0.90 -24.11
CA TYR A 108 -20.82 0.08 -23.36
C TYR A 108 -20.96 1.38 -24.17
N ASN A 109 -22.20 1.83 -24.36
CA ASN A 109 -22.49 3.13 -24.94
C ASN A 109 -22.82 4.15 -23.85
N ASN A 110 -22.94 5.43 -24.24
CA ASN A 110 -23.22 6.50 -23.29
C ASN A 110 -24.54 6.31 -22.54
N GLN A 111 -25.60 5.82 -23.22
CA GLN A 111 -26.87 5.58 -22.56
C GLN A 111 -26.77 4.52 -21.48
N MET A 112 -26.06 3.41 -21.72
CA MET A 112 -25.85 2.37 -20.72
C MET A 112 -25.07 2.90 -19.48
N ILE A 113 -24.15 3.83 -19.70
CA ILE A 113 -23.40 4.46 -18.60
C ILE A 113 -24.33 5.39 -17.80
N GLU A 114 -25.20 6.15 -18.46
CA GLU A 114 -26.18 7.00 -17.77
C GLU A 114 -27.20 6.15 -17.00
N ASP A 115 -27.75 5.11 -17.60
CA ASP A 115 -28.66 4.16 -16.92
C ASP A 115 -27.98 3.52 -15.70
N PHE A 116 -26.67 3.18 -15.80
CA PHE A 116 -25.90 2.67 -14.69
C PHE A 116 -25.74 3.70 -13.56
N LYS A 117 -25.45 4.97 -13.89
CA LYS A 117 -25.35 6.07 -12.90
C LYS A 117 -26.67 6.26 -12.18
N GLU A 118 -27.80 6.31 -12.91
CA GLU A 118 -29.12 6.46 -12.31
C GLU A 118 -29.44 5.30 -11.34
N ASN A 119 -29.16 4.06 -11.74
CA ASN A 119 -29.36 2.88 -10.90
C ASN A 119 -28.45 2.91 -9.66
N MET A 120 -27.18 3.34 -9.82
CA MET A 120 -26.24 3.48 -8.70
C MET A 120 -26.72 4.53 -7.70
N LEU A 121 -27.20 5.67 -8.16
CA LEU A 121 -27.75 6.73 -7.30
C LEU A 121 -29.04 6.27 -6.61
N ALA A 122 -29.95 5.62 -7.35
CA ALA A 122 -31.20 5.09 -6.78
C ALA A 122 -30.95 4.03 -5.70
N SER A 123 -29.83 3.32 -5.78
CA SER A 123 -29.46 2.29 -4.80
C SER A 123 -29.26 2.85 -3.39
N LEU A 124 -28.90 4.14 -3.24
CA LEU A 124 -28.75 4.80 -1.93
C LEU A 124 -30.02 4.74 -1.08
N SER A 125 -31.19 4.61 -1.70
CA SER A 125 -32.49 4.48 -1.02
C SER A 125 -32.84 3.04 -0.65
N THR A 126 -31.97 2.08 -0.93
CA THR A 126 -32.20 0.64 -0.68
C THR A 126 -31.46 0.16 0.56
N GLN A 127 -31.84 -1.02 1.08
CA GLN A 127 -31.13 -1.67 2.19
C GLN A 127 -29.71 -2.15 1.84
N GLN A 128 -29.42 -2.28 0.54
CA GLN A 128 -28.09 -2.69 0.04
C GLN A 128 -27.65 -1.73 -1.08
N PRO A 129 -27.15 -0.55 -0.70
CA PRO A 129 -26.66 0.41 -1.68
C PRO A 129 -25.41 -0.11 -2.41
N ASN A 130 -25.23 0.35 -3.64
CA ASN A 130 -24.00 0.11 -4.36
C ASN A 130 -22.81 0.62 -3.53
N GLN A 131 -21.81 -0.24 -3.32
CA GLN A 131 -20.68 0.05 -2.42
C GLN A 131 -19.89 1.31 -2.80
N PHE A 132 -19.75 1.61 -4.09
CA PHE A 132 -19.02 2.79 -4.55
C PHE A 132 -19.71 4.08 -4.14
N ILE A 133 -21.00 4.21 -4.44
CA ILE A 133 -21.76 5.42 -4.11
C ILE A 133 -21.98 5.55 -2.61
N ALA A 134 -22.08 4.45 -1.87
CA ALA A 134 -22.20 4.47 -0.41
C ALA A 134 -20.93 5.01 0.24
N GLN A 135 -19.75 4.56 -0.19
CA GLN A 135 -18.47 5.07 0.30
C GLN A 135 -18.28 6.55 -0.03
N PHE A 136 -18.66 6.97 -1.24
CA PHE A 136 -18.61 8.37 -1.65
C PHE A 136 -19.54 9.24 -0.79
N ALA A 137 -20.77 8.80 -0.59
CA ALA A 137 -21.76 9.51 0.23
C ALA A 137 -21.27 9.66 1.67
N ASN A 138 -20.71 8.61 2.26
CA ASN A 138 -20.14 8.65 3.61
C ASN A 138 -18.96 9.61 3.72
N ALA A 139 -18.03 9.59 2.76
CA ALA A 139 -16.89 10.51 2.74
C ALA A 139 -17.33 11.96 2.57
N LEU A 140 -18.29 12.20 1.68
CA LEU A 140 -18.86 13.54 1.48
C LEU A 140 -19.62 14.02 2.72
N ALA A 141 -20.36 13.13 3.39
CA ALA A 141 -21.09 13.43 4.61
C ALA A 141 -20.16 13.88 5.77
N GLN A 142 -18.96 13.35 5.83
CA GLN A 142 -17.94 13.80 6.80
C GLN A 142 -17.47 15.23 6.55
N GLN A 143 -17.50 15.70 5.29
CA GLN A 143 -17.05 17.05 4.95
C GLN A 143 -18.18 18.10 5.01
N VAL A 144 -19.37 17.75 4.57
CA VAL A 144 -20.47 18.72 4.40
C VAL A 144 -21.70 18.42 5.25
N GLY A 145 -21.69 17.34 6.02
CA GLY A 145 -22.84 16.82 6.78
C GLY A 145 -23.74 15.91 5.95
N PRO A 146 -24.44 14.92 6.59
CA PRO A 146 -25.21 13.90 5.89
C PRO A 146 -26.34 14.45 4.97
N GLU A 147 -27.09 15.41 5.44
CA GLU A 147 -28.20 16.00 4.67
C GLU A 147 -27.70 16.77 3.44
N ASN A 148 -26.60 17.54 3.61
CA ASN A 148 -25.99 18.25 2.51
C ASN A 148 -25.34 17.31 1.51
N ALA A 149 -24.75 16.21 1.96
CA ALA A 149 -24.16 15.20 1.09
C ALA A 149 -25.20 14.61 0.12
N MET A 150 -26.38 14.25 0.61
CA MET A 150 -27.46 13.73 -0.23
C MET A 150 -27.95 14.78 -1.23
N SER A 151 -28.08 16.04 -0.82
CA SER A 151 -28.44 17.13 -1.71
C SER A 151 -27.39 17.37 -2.80
N VAL A 152 -26.10 17.34 -2.43
CA VAL A 152 -24.98 17.44 -3.38
C VAL A 152 -25.01 16.29 -4.38
N ILE A 153 -25.16 15.05 -3.92
CA ILE A 153 -25.18 13.87 -4.77
C ILE A 153 -26.34 13.91 -5.75
N SER A 154 -27.54 14.30 -5.28
CA SER A 154 -28.73 14.38 -6.13
C SER A 154 -28.62 15.46 -7.23
N ASN A 155 -27.77 16.45 -7.04
CA ASN A 155 -27.56 17.57 -7.98
C ASN A 155 -26.14 17.59 -8.54
N ILE A 156 -25.41 16.48 -8.51
CA ILE A 156 -23.97 16.41 -8.76
C ILE A 156 -23.57 16.99 -10.13
N GLU A 157 -24.39 16.79 -11.15
CA GLU A 157 -24.13 17.26 -12.52
C GLU A 157 -24.09 18.82 -12.60
N ASN A 158 -24.76 19.53 -11.68
CA ASN A 158 -24.74 20.98 -11.62
C ASN A 158 -23.38 21.52 -11.16
N TYR A 159 -22.54 20.68 -10.56
CA TYR A 159 -21.21 21.06 -10.08
C TYR A 159 -20.14 21.00 -11.18
N ALA A 160 -20.45 20.45 -12.34
CA ALA A 160 -19.50 20.32 -13.47
C ALA A 160 -18.84 21.65 -13.86
N ASN A 161 -19.59 22.75 -13.79
CA ASN A 161 -19.14 24.11 -14.18
C ASN A 161 -18.93 25.04 -12.98
N ASN A 162 -18.95 24.52 -11.76
CA ASN A 162 -18.73 25.31 -10.55
C ASN A 162 -17.29 25.14 -10.07
N GLU A 163 -16.46 26.17 -10.26
CA GLU A 163 -15.02 26.12 -9.87
C GLU A 163 -14.79 25.80 -8.38
N GLN A 164 -15.72 26.22 -7.49
CA GLN A 164 -15.60 25.97 -6.04
C GLN A 164 -15.94 24.53 -5.63
N ALA A 165 -16.70 23.82 -6.47
CA ALA A 165 -17.15 22.46 -6.20
C ALA A 165 -16.67 21.45 -7.26
N LYS A 166 -15.81 21.88 -8.18
CA LYS A 166 -15.28 21.06 -9.27
C LYS A 166 -14.59 19.80 -8.76
N ASP A 167 -13.92 19.87 -7.62
CA ASP A 167 -13.25 18.70 -7.03
C ASP A 167 -14.26 17.62 -6.61
N ILE A 168 -15.43 17.98 -6.10
CA ILE A 168 -16.49 17.01 -5.77
C ILE A 168 -17.01 16.35 -7.04
N TYR A 169 -17.21 17.12 -8.11
CA TYR A 169 -17.62 16.58 -9.40
C TYR A 169 -16.56 15.67 -10.02
N ASN A 170 -15.29 16.07 -9.98
CA ASN A 170 -14.17 15.24 -10.43
C ASN A 170 -14.08 13.93 -9.64
N ALA A 171 -14.24 13.98 -8.33
CA ALA A 171 -14.28 12.80 -7.48
C ALA A 171 -15.44 11.85 -7.86
N TYR A 172 -16.61 12.41 -8.15
CA TYR A 172 -17.75 11.63 -8.63
C TYR A 172 -17.47 11.00 -10.00
N GLN A 173 -16.84 11.72 -10.94
CA GLN A 173 -16.48 11.16 -12.24
C GLN A 173 -15.48 9.99 -12.11
N ALA A 174 -14.50 10.11 -11.21
CA ALA A 174 -13.61 8.99 -10.89
C ALA A 174 -14.40 7.79 -10.33
N LEU A 175 -15.29 8.04 -9.36
CA LEU A 175 -16.13 7.00 -8.77
C LEU A 175 -16.96 6.25 -9.82
N VAL A 176 -17.65 6.98 -10.69
CA VAL A 176 -18.47 6.40 -11.79
C VAL A 176 -17.60 5.52 -12.68
N ARG A 177 -16.42 6.02 -13.05
CA ARG A 177 -15.47 5.26 -13.88
C ARG A 177 -15.03 3.97 -13.20
N PHE A 178 -14.69 4.00 -11.92
CA PHE A 178 -14.36 2.79 -11.16
C PHE A 178 -15.53 1.81 -11.10
N ALA A 179 -16.73 2.30 -10.84
CA ALA A 179 -17.93 1.46 -10.76
C ALA A 179 -18.28 0.81 -12.10
N VAL A 180 -18.20 1.57 -13.20
CA VAL A 180 -18.44 1.06 -14.57
C VAL A 180 -17.34 0.06 -14.97
N SER A 181 -16.08 0.32 -14.62
CA SER A 181 -14.97 -0.59 -14.89
C SER A 181 -15.13 -1.91 -14.14
N ALA A 182 -15.58 -1.86 -12.89
CA ALA A 182 -15.89 -3.04 -12.09
C ALA A 182 -17.03 -3.86 -12.71
N GLU A 183 -18.10 -3.21 -13.17
CA GLU A 183 -19.23 -3.85 -13.85
C GLU A 183 -18.80 -4.54 -15.15
N LYS A 184 -18.03 -3.85 -16.00
CA LYS A 184 -17.44 -4.42 -17.22
C LYS A 184 -16.58 -5.64 -16.92
N SER A 185 -15.75 -5.55 -15.87
CA SER A 185 -14.90 -6.64 -15.40
C SER A 185 -15.74 -7.84 -14.99
N GLN A 186 -16.72 -7.63 -14.14
CA GLN A 186 -17.61 -8.68 -13.65
C GLN A 186 -18.36 -9.38 -14.81
N GLN A 187 -18.89 -8.62 -15.75
CA GLN A 187 -19.60 -9.18 -16.92
C GLN A 187 -18.65 -10.02 -17.80
N TYR A 188 -17.47 -9.49 -18.10
CA TYR A 188 -16.49 -10.22 -18.92
C TYR A 188 -16.02 -11.50 -18.23
N PHE A 189 -15.74 -11.46 -16.94
CA PHE A 189 -15.33 -12.65 -16.17
C PHE A 189 -16.45 -13.66 -16.01
N ALA A 190 -17.69 -13.21 -15.79
CA ALA A 190 -18.85 -14.10 -15.76
C ALA A 190 -19.00 -14.87 -17.08
N LEU A 191 -18.82 -14.19 -18.22
CA LEU A 191 -18.82 -14.84 -19.54
C LEU A 191 -17.69 -15.83 -19.69
N ALA A 192 -16.46 -15.43 -19.33
CA ALA A 192 -15.29 -16.31 -19.40
C ALA A 192 -15.47 -17.56 -18.52
N GLN A 193 -15.97 -17.40 -17.30
CA GLN A 193 -16.26 -18.49 -16.39
C GLN A 193 -17.35 -19.43 -16.91
N ASN A 194 -18.43 -18.87 -17.43
CA ASN A 194 -19.54 -19.66 -17.97
C ASN A 194 -19.23 -20.32 -19.32
N SER A 195 -18.19 -19.87 -20.02
CA SER A 195 -17.72 -20.51 -21.26
C SER A 195 -16.98 -21.83 -21.02
N VAL A 196 -16.51 -22.08 -19.80
CA VAL A 196 -15.81 -23.33 -19.43
C VAL A 196 -16.85 -24.43 -19.22
N TYR A 197 -16.93 -25.36 -20.17
CA TYR A 197 -17.86 -26.46 -20.14
C TYR A 197 -17.12 -27.80 -20.03
N PHE A 198 -17.53 -28.60 -19.08
CA PHE A 198 -17.07 -29.98 -18.93
C PHE A 198 -18.14 -30.96 -19.38
N SER A 199 -17.82 -31.74 -20.39
CA SER A 199 -18.72 -32.80 -20.88
C SER A 199 -18.88 -33.93 -19.85
N ASN A 200 -20.02 -34.62 -19.88
CA ASN A 200 -20.24 -35.76 -18.98
C ASN A 200 -19.17 -36.86 -19.12
N PRO A 201 -18.73 -37.25 -20.33
CA PRO A 201 -17.65 -38.20 -20.48
C PRO A 201 -16.35 -37.75 -19.83
N LEU A 202 -15.98 -36.47 -19.98
CA LEU A 202 -14.78 -35.91 -19.37
C LEU A 202 -14.88 -35.91 -17.83
N ALA A 203 -16.02 -35.48 -17.28
CA ALA A 203 -16.25 -35.54 -15.85
C ALA A 203 -16.15 -36.96 -15.28
N LYS A 204 -16.74 -37.94 -15.95
CA LYS A 204 -16.61 -39.37 -15.58
C LYS A 204 -15.17 -39.88 -15.66
N GLN A 205 -14.43 -39.49 -16.71
CA GLN A 205 -13.03 -39.90 -16.85
C GLN A 205 -12.17 -39.30 -15.74
N LEU A 206 -12.31 -38.02 -15.48
CA LEU A 206 -11.55 -37.33 -14.43
C LEU A 206 -11.89 -37.85 -13.03
N ALA A 207 -13.16 -38.22 -12.77
CA ALA A 207 -13.53 -38.87 -11.51
C ALA A 207 -12.82 -40.20 -11.33
N LYS A 208 -12.69 -41.03 -12.39
CA LYS A 208 -11.93 -42.28 -12.38
C LYS A 208 -10.42 -42.03 -12.18
N ASP A 209 -9.89 -40.99 -12.83
CA ASP A 209 -8.47 -40.67 -12.78
C ASP A 209 -8.06 -39.97 -11.47
N ASN A 210 -9.03 -39.48 -10.69
CA ASN A 210 -8.79 -38.82 -9.39
C ASN A 210 -8.51 -39.86 -8.29
N ARG A 211 -7.40 -40.59 -8.47
CA ARG A 211 -6.89 -41.56 -7.51
C ARG A 211 -6.32 -40.86 -6.28
N SER A 212 -6.38 -41.51 -5.14
CA SER A 212 -5.71 -41.05 -3.93
C SER A 212 -4.63 -42.04 -3.48
N ALA A 213 -3.58 -41.53 -2.87
CA ALA A 213 -2.52 -42.31 -2.26
C ALA A 213 -2.28 -41.89 -0.83
N LEU A 214 -2.28 -42.83 0.10
CA LEU A 214 -1.81 -42.61 1.46
C LEU A 214 -0.31 -42.89 1.48
N VAL A 215 0.47 -41.90 1.91
CA VAL A 215 1.93 -41.98 1.85
C VAL A 215 2.59 -41.51 3.15
N SER A 216 3.78 -42.06 3.43
CA SER A 216 4.76 -41.44 4.29
C SER A 216 5.71 -40.63 3.42
N LEU A 217 6.00 -39.37 3.79
CA LEU A 217 6.68 -38.41 2.93
C LEU A 217 7.83 -37.71 3.67
N MET A 218 8.98 -37.54 3.01
CA MET A 218 10.04 -36.62 3.38
C MET A 218 10.30 -35.66 2.23
N THR A 219 10.42 -34.35 2.53
CA THR A 219 10.86 -33.35 1.57
C THR A 219 12.32 -33.02 1.81
N VAL A 220 13.17 -33.22 0.83
CA VAL A 220 14.62 -33.06 0.92
C VAL A 220 15.09 -31.88 0.08
N ASN A 221 15.70 -30.88 0.73
CA ASN A 221 16.27 -29.73 0.05
C ASN A 221 17.59 -30.12 -0.65
N PRO A 222 17.76 -29.90 -1.96
CA PRO A 222 19.01 -30.19 -2.68
C PRO A 222 20.18 -29.31 -2.24
N GLU A 223 19.93 -28.22 -1.53
CA GLU A 223 20.98 -27.30 -1.03
C GLU A 223 21.54 -27.69 0.35
N LEU A 224 21.12 -28.81 0.93
CA LEU A 224 21.74 -29.33 2.16
C LEU A 224 23.26 -29.51 1.98
N THR A 225 24.01 -29.25 3.03
CA THR A 225 25.47 -29.37 3.06
C THR A 225 25.94 -30.74 2.58
N ALA A 226 25.18 -31.80 2.87
CA ALA A 226 25.46 -33.15 2.43
C ALA A 226 25.50 -33.35 0.88
N PHE A 227 24.88 -32.41 0.12
CA PHE A 227 24.81 -32.47 -1.33
C PHE A 227 25.65 -31.41 -2.04
N GLN A 228 26.51 -30.67 -1.31
CA GLN A 228 27.34 -29.59 -1.90
C GLN A 228 28.36 -30.13 -2.95
N ASN A 229 28.74 -31.40 -2.85
CA ASN A 229 29.68 -32.03 -3.79
C ASN A 229 28.99 -32.50 -5.09
N LEU A 230 27.66 -32.51 -5.14
CA LEU A 230 26.91 -32.83 -6.35
C LEU A 230 26.92 -31.61 -7.28
N LYS A 231 27.72 -31.69 -8.33
CA LYS A 231 27.86 -30.64 -9.34
C LYS A 231 27.23 -31.13 -10.65
N PRO A 232 26.03 -30.73 -10.99
CA PRO A 232 25.41 -31.10 -12.26
C PRO A 232 26.12 -30.39 -13.41
N GLU A 233 26.34 -31.11 -14.49
CA GLU A 233 26.82 -30.53 -15.74
C GLU A 233 25.63 -30.26 -16.65
N VAL A 234 25.68 -29.15 -17.38
CA VAL A 234 24.65 -28.74 -18.34
C VAL A 234 25.32 -28.42 -19.65
N SER A 235 24.92 -29.13 -20.70
CA SER A 235 25.49 -28.93 -22.05
C SER A 235 24.85 -27.71 -22.75
N GLU A 236 25.61 -27.16 -23.69
CA GLU A 236 25.12 -26.07 -24.56
C GLU A 236 23.87 -26.48 -25.37
N LYS A 237 23.78 -27.76 -25.72
CA LYS A 237 22.65 -28.30 -26.47
C LYS A 237 21.39 -28.29 -25.57
N GLU A 238 21.48 -28.79 -24.35
CA GLU A 238 20.35 -28.78 -23.40
C GLU A 238 19.86 -27.35 -23.14
N MET A 239 20.76 -26.39 -22.96
CA MET A 239 20.40 -25.00 -22.77
C MET A 239 19.64 -24.41 -23.98
N LYS A 240 20.08 -24.70 -25.20
CA LYS A 240 19.40 -24.26 -26.42
C LYS A 240 18.06 -24.90 -26.63
N ASP A 241 17.95 -26.20 -26.35
CA ASP A 241 16.71 -26.97 -26.46
C ASP A 241 15.69 -26.45 -25.43
N PHE A 242 16.12 -26.20 -24.21
CA PHE A 242 15.31 -25.57 -23.16
C PHE A 242 14.83 -24.18 -23.56
N TYR A 243 15.72 -23.31 -24.04
CA TYR A 243 15.37 -21.99 -24.53
C TYR A 243 14.32 -22.05 -25.65
N ASN A 244 14.54 -22.88 -26.68
CA ASN A 244 13.62 -22.96 -27.81
C ASN A 244 12.22 -23.43 -27.41
N THR A 245 12.14 -24.32 -26.41
CA THR A 245 10.88 -24.81 -25.88
C THR A 245 10.16 -23.79 -25.06
N HIS A 246 10.90 -22.99 -24.27
CA HIS A 246 10.31 -22.11 -23.23
C HIS A 246 10.44 -20.60 -23.50
N LYS A 247 10.99 -20.18 -24.66
CA LYS A 247 11.26 -18.76 -24.92
C LYS A 247 10.05 -17.86 -24.83
N ARG A 248 8.86 -18.35 -25.22
CA ARG A 248 7.61 -17.59 -25.16
C ARG A 248 7.05 -17.49 -23.74
N ASP A 249 7.24 -18.54 -22.95
CA ASP A 249 6.62 -18.64 -21.62
C ASP A 249 7.52 -18.06 -20.53
N LEU A 250 8.83 -18.36 -20.58
CA LEU A 250 9.78 -18.00 -19.51
C LEU A 250 10.68 -16.82 -19.86
N PHE A 251 10.93 -16.56 -21.17
CA PHE A 251 11.93 -15.58 -21.60
C PHE A 251 11.32 -14.45 -22.44
N THR A 252 10.04 -14.17 -22.27
CA THR A 252 9.38 -12.98 -22.82
C THR A 252 9.13 -11.99 -21.70
N VAL A 253 9.73 -10.81 -21.82
CA VAL A 253 9.59 -9.70 -20.89
C VAL A 253 8.44 -8.80 -21.35
N GLN A 254 7.44 -8.65 -20.51
CA GLN A 254 6.25 -7.86 -20.82
C GLN A 254 6.53 -6.35 -20.69
N ASN A 255 7.15 -5.96 -19.58
CA ASN A 255 7.57 -4.58 -19.33
C ASN A 255 9.08 -4.55 -19.10
N GLN A 256 9.76 -3.58 -19.70
CA GLN A 256 11.18 -3.40 -19.45
C GLN A 256 11.46 -3.36 -17.95
N ASN A 257 12.50 -4.05 -17.55
CA ASN A 257 12.90 -4.10 -16.16
C ASN A 257 14.42 -4.19 -16.00
N ARG A 258 14.89 -3.96 -14.79
CA ARG A 258 16.31 -3.92 -14.47
C ARG A 258 16.62 -4.65 -13.19
N ASP A 259 17.76 -5.31 -13.13
CA ASP A 259 18.32 -5.74 -11.86
C ASP A 259 19.23 -4.62 -11.38
N ILE A 260 19.02 -4.19 -10.13
CA ILE A 260 19.70 -3.04 -9.53
C ILE A 260 20.31 -3.49 -8.20
N ASN A 261 21.60 -3.25 -8.03
CA ASN A 261 22.30 -3.42 -6.76
C ASN A 261 22.49 -2.06 -6.10
N VAL A 262 22.16 -1.96 -4.82
CA VAL A 262 22.22 -0.71 -4.06
C VAL A 262 23.12 -0.90 -2.85
N ALA A 263 24.27 -0.20 -2.80
CA ALA A 263 25.10 -0.08 -1.63
C ALA A 263 24.49 0.96 -0.69
N VAL A 264 24.22 0.57 0.56
CA VAL A 264 23.44 1.36 1.54
C VAL A 264 24.33 1.84 2.65
N PHE A 265 24.25 3.14 2.96
CA PHE A 265 24.96 3.80 4.06
C PHE A 265 23.91 4.37 5.03
N PRO A 266 23.50 3.59 6.06
CA PRO A 266 22.45 4.01 6.97
C PRO A 266 22.87 5.25 7.78
N ILE A 267 21.95 6.21 7.90
CA ILE A 267 22.19 7.44 8.69
C ILE A 267 21.73 7.17 10.13
N ASN A 268 22.59 6.51 10.89
CA ASN A 268 22.36 6.23 12.29
C ASN A 268 23.18 7.20 13.17
N PRO A 269 22.64 7.64 14.32
CA PRO A 269 23.41 8.42 15.27
C PRO A 269 24.61 7.63 15.81
N THR A 270 25.76 8.29 15.87
CA THR A 270 26.98 7.74 16.48
C THR A 270 26.89 7.79 18.00
N PRO A 271 27.77 7.06 18.75
CA PRO A 271 27.85 7.21 20.19
C PRO A 271 28.13 8.64 20.65
N ALA A 272 28.83 9.44 19.83
CA ALA A 272 29.08 10.85 20.12
C ALA A 272 27.77 11.68 19.95
N ASP A 273 26.97 11.39 18.93
CA ASP A 273 25.66 12.03 18.74
C ASP A 273 24.71 11.68 19.90
N LEU A 274 24.65 10.40 20.28
CA LEU A 274 23.81 9.94 21.39
C LEU A 274 24.15 10.67 22.67
N LYS A 275 25.46 10.79 22.96
CA LYS A 275 25.92 11.53 24.13
C LYS A 275 25.61 13.02 24.08
N ALA A 276 25.80 13.67 22.95
CA ALA A 276 25.47 15.07 22.74
C ALA A 276 23.98 15.36 22.92
N ILE A 277 23.12 14.46 22.43
CA ILE A 277 21.67 14.53 22.60
C ILE A 277 21.32 14.37 24.09
N GLU A 278 21.87 13.35 24.75
CA GLU A 278 21.65 13.12 26.17
C GLU A 278 22.07 14.35 27.01
N ASP A 279 23.26 14.90 26.75
CA ASP A 279 23.76 16.10 27.46
C ASP A 279 22.82 17.31 27.22
N SER A 280 22.30 17.46 26.01
CA SER A 280 21.32 18.50 25.67
C SER A 280 19.98 18.34 26.40
N VAL A 281 19.46 17.11 26.40
CA VAL A 281 18.19 16.77 27.09
C VAL A 281 18.30 17.00 28.60
N ARG A 282 19.41 16.57 29.21
CA ARG A 282 19.63 16.79 30.64
C ARG A 282 19.82 18.26 31.01
N LYS A 283 20.44 19.05 30.15
CA LYS A 283 20.52 20.50 30.28
C LYS A 283 19.14 21.15 30.21
N ASP A 284 18.34 20.75 29.24
CA ASP A 284 16.99 21.25 29.07
C ASP A 284 16.08 20.87 30.24
N PHE A 285 16.20 19.64 30.72
CA PHE A 285 15.51 19.20 31.93
C PHE A 285 15.90 20.04 33.15
N THR A 286 17.18 20.34 33.34
CA THR A 286 17.63 21.22 34.43
C THR A 286 16.99 22.59 34.32
N THR A 287 16.92 23.17 33.12
CA THR A 287 16.23 24.44 32.86
C THR A 287 14.74 24.36 33.17
N PHE A 288 14.11 23.26 32.77
CA PHE A 288 12.68 22.97 33.07
C PHE A 288 12.43 22.88 34.57
N ALA A 289 13.25 22.12 35.29
CA ALA A 289 13.10 21.94 36.73
C ALA A 289 13.33 23.22 37.54
N GLN A 290 14.14 24.15 37.02
CA GLN A 290 14.41 25.45 37.63
C GLN A 290 13.41 26.55 37.22
N SER A 291 12.55 26.29 36.24
CA SER A 291 11.55 27.26 35.78
C SER A 291 10.47 27.48 36.83
N ALA A 292 9.96 28.72 36.93
CA ALA A 292 8.93 29.08 37.90
C ALA A 292 7.67 28.22 37.76
N ASP A 293 7.27 27.96 36.54
CA ASP A 293 6.18 27.07 36.19
C ASP A 293 6.37 26.51 34.76
N ILE A 294 5.47 25.59 34.37
CA ILE A 294 5.48 24.93 33.05
C ILE A 294 5.27 25.97 31.92
N MET A 295 4.43 26.96 32.13
CA MET A 295 4.14 27.99 31.12
C MET A 295 5.37 28.89 30.87
N ALA A 296 6.09 29.29 31.95
CA ALA A 296 7.32 30.07 31.83
C ALA A 296 8.39 29.31 31.02
N TYR A 297 8.52 28.00 31.23
CA TYR A 297 9.41 27.16 30.43
C TYR A 297 8.98 27.11 28.97
N ASN A 298 7.68 26.86 28.68
CA ASN A 298 7.16 26.79 27.32
C ASN A 298 7.39 28.09 26.55
N VAL A 299 7.13 29.22 27.19
CA VAL A 299 7.38 30.54 26.61
C VAL A 299 8.87 30.75 26.29
N ALA A 300 9.74 30.38 27.22
CA ALA A 300 11.20 30.52 27.05
C ALA A 300 11.73 29.62 25.91
N LYS A 301 11.09 28.49 25.65
CA LYS A 301 11.45 27.57 24.56
C LYS A 301 10.81 27.92 23.21
N GLY A 302 9.94 28.91 23.15
CA GLY A 302 9.18 29.27 21.95
C GLY A 302 8.09 28.25 21.61
N ASN A 303 7.85 27.28 22.48
CA ASN A 303 6.74 26.33 22.36
C ASN A 303 5.48 26.99 22.89
N GLY A 304 4.62 27.50 22.03
CA GLY A 304 3.29 28.02 22.39
C GLY A 304 2.33 26.94 22.91
N ALA A 305 2.85 25.80 23.37
CA ALA A 305 2.08 24.66 23.84
C ALA A 305 1.29 25.02 25.09
N VAL A 306 -0.01 25.00 24.97
CA VAL A 306 -0.94 25.02 26.11
C VAL A 306 -0.71 23.72 26.88
N VAL A 307 -0.54 23.82 28.21
CA VAL A 307 -0.50 22.64 29.07
C VAL A 307 -1.86 21.95 28.96
N ASP A 308 -1.87 20.73 28.51
CA ASP A 308 -3.10 19.93 28.41
C ASP A 308 -3.66 19.71 29.82
N SER A 309 -4.85 20.23 30.07
CA SER A 309 -5.56 20.07 31.35
C SER A 309 -6.36 18.77 31.42
N THR A 310 -6.30 17.93 30.39
CA THR A 310 -6.98 16.63 30.34
C THR A 310 -6.34 15.65 31.31
N TYR A 311 -7.18 14.82 31.94
CA TYR A 311 -6.74 13.73 32.77
C TYR A 311 -6.64 12.44 31.96
N PHE A 312 -5.51 11.75 32.09
CA PHE A 312 -5.21 10.49 31.42
C PHE A 312 -5.34 9.34 32.42
N LYS A 313 -5.89 8.20 32.00
CA LYS A 313 -5.86 6.95 32.74
C LYS A 313 -4.62 6.13 32.37
N GLU A 314 -4.27 5.18 33.23
CA GLU A 314 -3.28 4.17 32.91
C GLU A 314 -3.70 3.44 31.61
N SER A 315 -2.77 3.17 30.72
CA SER A 315 -2.95 2.66 29.37
C SER A 315 -3.38 3.65 28.26
N ASP A 316 -3.63 4.92 28.58
CA ASP A 316 -3.84 5.95 27.54
C ASP A 316 -2.56 6.34 26.79
N ILE A 317 -1.41 6.05 27.40
CA ILE A 317 -0.10 6.31 26.83
C ILE A 317 0.38 5.00 26.18
N ASN A 318 0.54 5.00 24.85
CA ASN A 318 0.96 3.82 24.09
C ASN A 318 2.47 3.49 24.27
N LEU A 319 3.05 3.83 25.43
CA LEU A 319 4.41 3.58 25.85
C LEU A 319 4.39 3.01 27.27
N PRO A 320 4.37 1.68 27.45
CA PRO A 320 4.10 1.04 28.75
C PRO A 320 5.07 1.44 29.86
N GLU A 321 6.36 1.65 29.53
CA GLU A 321 7.36 2.08 30.52
C GLU A 321 7.10 3.51 31.02
N LEU A 322 6.74 4.40 30.09
CA LEU A 322 6.40 5.81 30.39
C LEU A 322 5.09 5.90 31.15
N ASP A 323 4.09 5.13 30.75
CA ASP A 323 2.79 5.04 31.44
C ASP A 323 2.99 4.62 32.89
N SER A 324 3.71 3.51 33.10
CA SER A 324 4.05 3.03 34.45
C SER A 324 4.84 4.08 35.27
N LEU A 325 5.75 4.82 34.64
CA LEU A 325 6.54 5.85 35.31
C LEU A 325 5.65 7.02 35.78
N ILE A 326 4.74 7.48 34.94
CA ILE A 326 3.81 8.57 35.24
C ILE A 326 2.86 8.18 36.38
N PHE A 327 2.29 6.98 36.34
CA PHE A 327 1.33 6.54 37.34
C PHE A 327 1.95 6.17 38.68
N LYS A 328 3.24 5.78 38.74
CA LYS A 328 3.98 5.56 39.98
C LYS A 328 4.55 6.85 40.60
N SER A 329 4.65 7.93 39.83
CA SER A 329 5.27 9.19 40.29
C SER A 329 4.30 9.99 41.15
N PRO A 330 4.74 10.56 42.29
CA PRO A 330 3.94 11.46 43.10
C PRO A 330 3.53 12.73 42.33
N VAL A 331 2.38 13.32 42.68
CA VAL A 331 1.98 14.63 42.15
C VAL A 331 2.99 15.70 42.54
N GLY A 332 3.39 16.50 41.59
CA GLY A 332 4.42 17.54 41.72
C GLY A 332 5.84 17.08 41.39
N SER A 333 6.06 15.77 41.23
CA SER A 333 7.37 15.25 40.90
C SER A 333 7.71 15.42 39.42
N PHE A 334 9.00 15.55 39.14
CA PHE A 334 9.56 15.54 37.82
C PHE A 334 9.73 14.11 37.33
N ILE A 335 9.57 13.91 36.03
CA ILE A 335 9.93 12.71 35.31
C ILE A 335 11.32 12.97 34.73
N GLU A 336 12.33 12.28 35.30
CA GLU A 336 13.72 12.39 34.88
C GLU A 336 13.90 11.98 33.42
N PRO A 337 14.90 12.53 32.71
CA PRO A 337 15.19 12.14 31.34
C PRO A 337 15.46 10.65 31.21
N PHE A 338 14.72 9.99 30.34
CA PHE A 338 14.95 8.60 29.96
C PHE A 338 14.79 8.41 28.45
N SER A 339 15.52 7.45 27.90
CA SER A 339 15.48 7.10 26.48
C SER A 339 14.57 5.88 26.28
N TYR A 340 13.63 5.99 25.34
CA TYR A 340 12.80 4.87 24.92
C TYR A 340 13.33 4.28 23.62
N GLU A 341 13.71 3.00 23.66
CA GLU A 341 14.21 2.19 22.52
C GLU A 341 15.33 2.86 21.69
N ASN A 342 16.05 3.81 22.24
CA ASN A 342 17.01 4.66 21.53
C ASN A 342 16.43 5.42 20.32
N VAL A 343 15.11 5.67 20.30
CA VAL A 343 14.42 6.43 19.27
C VAL A 343 14.13 7.84 19.75
N LYS A 344 13.69 7.96 21.00
CA LYS A 344 13.36 9.26 21.60
C LYS A 344 13.79 9.34 23.06
N TRP A 345 14.11 10.57 23.50
CA TRP A 345 14.20 10.92 24.89
C TRP A 345 12.91 11.59 25.37
N TYR A 346 12.54 11.32 26.61
CA TYR A 346 11.40 11.97 27.27
C TYR A 346 11.82 12.51 28.63
N PHE A 347 11.26 13.66 29.03
CA PHE A 347 11.21 14.11 30.39
C PHE A 347 9.92 14.90 30.64
N GLY A 348 9.56 15.15 31.90
CA GLY A 348 8.33 15.87 32.15
C GLY A 348 8.04 16.12 33.62
N LYS A 349 6.75 16.34 33.91
CA LYS A 349 6.26 16.57 35.28
C LYS A 349 4.84 16.07 35.43
N VAL A 350 4.55 15.38 36.50
CA VAL A 350 3.20 15.05 36.94
C VAL A 350 2.71 16.20 37.83
N PHE A 351 1.65 16.89 37.43
CA PHE A 351 1.15 18.04 38.18
C PHE A 351 -0.25 17.89 38.75
N GLY A 352 -0.98 16.81 38.40
CA GLY A 352 -2.31 16.52 38.91
C GLY A 352 -2.62 15.04 39.02
N ALA A 353 -3.43 14.68 40.00
CA ALA A 353 -4.06 13.38 40.11
C ALA A 353 -5.49 13.54 40.65
N ALA A 354 -6.40 12.75 40.13
CA ALA A 354 -7.78 12.71 40.61
C ALA A 354 -8.43 11.37 40.33
N ASN A 355 -9.33 10.94 41.21
CA ASN A 355 -10.23 9.85 40.91
C ASN A 355 -11.43 10.38 40.13
N ARG A 356 -11.52 10.01 38.86
CA ARG A 356 -12.52 10.53 37.92
C ARG A 356 -13.13 9.40 37.10
N PRO A 357 -14.40 9.50 36.69
CA PRO A 357 -14.95 8.54 35.73
C PRO A 357 -14.25 8.70 34.37
N ASP A 358 -14.15 7.60 33.63
CA ASP A 358 -13.58 7.63 32.29
C ASP A 358 -14.56 8.21 31.25
N SER A 359 -15.85 8.02 31.48
CA SER A 359 -16.91 8.51 30.61
C SER A 359 -18.15 8.91 31.41
N VAL A 360 -18.93 9.82 30.84
CA VAL A 360 -20.23 10.23 31.35
C VAL A 360 -21.30 9.81 30.35
N LEU A 361 -22.34 9.10 30.81
CA LEU A 361 -23.49 8.77 29.98
C LEU A 361 -24.39 9.99 29.87
N VAL A 362 -24.59 10.46 28.66
CA VAL A 362 -25.39 11.66 28.41
C VAL A 362 -26.48 11.41 27.36
N ALA A 363 -27.57 12.20 27.47
CA ALA A 363 -28.50 12.44 26.38
C ALA A 363 -28.34 13.92 25.94
N THR A 364 -28.52 14.23 24.67
CA THR A 364 -28.26 15.56 24.14
C THR A 364 -29.38 16.07 23.24
N ILE A 365 -29.61 17.39 23.25
CA ILE A 365 -30.37 18.13 22.23
C ILE A 365 -29.44 19.15 21.63
N GLU A 366 -29.26 19.15 20.32
CA GLU A 366 -28.44 20.12 19.60
C GLU A 366 -29.31 21.20 18.98
N LEU A 367 -28.93 22.44 19.20
CA LEU A 367 -29.63 23.64 18.71
C LEU A 367 -28.66 24.46 17.87
N PRO A 368 -28.49 24.12 16.60
CA PRO A 368 -27.57 24.81 15.72
C PRO A 368 -28.04 26.22 15.42
N PHE A 369 -27.11 27.19 15.35
CA PHE A 369 -27.41 28.58 14.99
C PHE A 369 -26.59 29.06 13.79
N LYS A 370 -27.18 30.04 13.09
CA LYS A 370 -26.58 30.64 11.89
C LYS A 370 -25.23 31.28 12.20
N THR A 371 -24.22 30.91 11.41
CA THR A 371 -22.86 31.47 11.40
C THR A 371 -22.46 31.82 9.98
N ALA A 372 -21.30 32.44 9.79
CA ALA A 372 -20.78 32.71 8.45
C ALA A 372 -20.55 31.43 7.63
N SER A 373 -20.14 30.34 8.30
CA SER A 373 -19.90 29.00 7.72
C SER A 373 -21.13 28.10 7.72
N TYR A 374 -22.19 28.43 8.46
CA TYR A 374 -23.41 27.63 8.55
C TYR A 374 -24.65 28.52 8.48
N LYS A 375 -24.97 28.99 7.27
CA LYS A 375 -26.06 29.95 7.01
C LYS A 375 -27.46 29.31 7.07
N GLU A 376 -27.56 28.00 6.79
CA GLU A 376 -28.79 27.22 6.71
C GLU A 376 -29.29 26.73 8.09
N ALA A 377 -28.57 27.02 9.17
CA ALA A 377 -29.01 26.63 10.50
C ALA A 377 -30.41 27.20 10.79
N PRO A 378 -31.28 26.42 11.49
CA PRO A 378 -32.69 26.83 11.71
C PRO A 378 -32.85 28.04 12.58
N TYR A 379 -31.91 28.31 13.49
CA TYR A 379 -32.02 29.34 14.49
C TYR A 379 -31.00 30.47 14.32
N SER A 380 -31.35 31.68 14.72
CA SER A 380 -30.34 32.70 15.07
C SER A 380 -29.67 32.31 16.38
N LYS A 381 -28.49 32.85 16.65
CA LYS A 381 -27.78 32.62 17.92
C LYS A 381 -28.61 32.99 19.16
N LYS A 382 -29.43 34.05 19.06
CA LYS A 382 -30.32 34.50 20.16
C LYS A 382 -31.47 33.50 20.36
N GLU A 383 -32.11 33.05 19.30
CA GLU A 383 -33.21 32.08 19.35
C GLU A 383 -32.72 30.74 19.90
N ALA A 384 -31.60 30.22 19.41
CA ALA A 384 -31.04 28.95 19.91
C ALA A 384 -30.73 29.02 21.42
N ARG A 385 -30.20 30.16 21.91
CA ARG A 385 -29.96 30.36 23.32
C ARG A 385 -31.25 30.34 24.15
N LEU A 386 -32.25 31.14 23.71
CA LEU A 386 -33.53 31.21 24.44
C LEU A 386 -34.24 29.85 24.46
N LEU A 387 -34.16 29.11 23.35
CA LEU A 387 -34.72 27.76 23.25
C LEU A 387 -33.98 26.79 24.19
N ALA A 388 -32.64 26.84 24.23
CA ALA A 388 -31.84 26.01 25.13
C ALA A 388 -32.18 26.28 26.61
N ASP A 389 -32.30 27.56 26.99
CA ASP A 389 -32.68 27.97 28.36
C ASP A 389 -34.12 27.53 28.70
N SER A 390 -35.06 27.65 27.75
CA SER A 390 -36.46 27.21 27.93
C SER A 390 -36.57 25.70 28.05
N LEU A 391 -35.90 24.95 27.19
CA LEU A 391 -35.85 23.46 27.27
C LEU A 391 -35.26 23.00 28.60
N ARG A 392 -34.16 23.62 29.01
CA ARG A 392 -33.56 23.34 30.33
C ARG A 392 -34.58 23.52 31.46
N GLN A 393 -35.30 24.63 31.49
CA GLN A 393 -36.29 24.90 32.52
C GLN A 393 -37.45 23.89 32.49
N ALA A 394 -37.97 23.59 31.29
CA ALA A 394 -39.05 22.63 31.10
C ALA A 394 -38.66 21.23 31.57
N ILE A 395 -37.44 20.74 31.23
CA ILE A 395 -36.94 19.43 31.63
C ILE A 395 -36.72 19.36 33.15
N VAL A 396 -36.11 20.38 33.72
CA VAL A 396 -35.84 20.47 35.17
C VAL A 396 -37.13 20.53 35.98
N SER A 397 -38.18 21.20 35.47
CA SER A 397 -39.50 21.29 36.15
C SER A 397 -40.37 20.05 35.93
N GLY A 398 -39.94 19.09 35.14
CA GLY A 398 -40.69 17.89 34.83
C GLY A 398 -41.85 18.06 33.83
N GLN A 399 -41.92 19.19 33.16
CA GLN A 399 -42.94 19.49 32.14
C GLN A 399 -42.73 18.67 30.87
N THR A 400 -41.47 18.32 30.55
CA THR A 400 -41.10 17.47 29.47
C THR A 400 -39.84 16.68 29.81
N SER A 401 -39.49 15.68 29.01
CA SER A 401 -38.24 14.93 29.14
C SER A 401 -37.31 15.24 27.94
N ILE A 402 -36.01 15.14 28.16
CA ILE A 402 -35.01 15.31 27.07
C ILE A 402 -35.24 14.31 25.92
N PHE A 403 -35.73 13.12 26.24
CA PHE A 403 -36.02 12.09 25.24
C PHE A 403 -37.27 12.41 24.40
N ALA A 404 -38.25 13.11 24.97
CA ALA A 404 -39.45 13.55 24.24
C ALA A 404 -39.17 14.74 23.32
N GLU A 405 -38.25 15.60 23.73
CA GLU A 405 -37.85 16.81 23.00
C GLU A 405 -36.66 16.63 22.08
N GLN A 406 -36.12 15.42 22.00
CA GLN A 406 -35.02 15.13 21.06
C GLN A 406 -35.51 15.31 19.64
N PRO A 407 -35.21 16.43 18.96
CA PRO A 407 -35.53 16.59 17.57
C PRO A 407 -34.60 15.72 16.76
N ASN A 408 -34.95 15.45 15.51
CA ASN A 408 -34.18 14.67 14.52
C ASN A 408 -32.81 15.26 14.14
N TYR A 409 -32.16 16.03 15.00
CA TYR A 409 -30.94 16.79 14.75
C TYR A 409 -29.70 16.18 15.41
N LEU A 410 -29.62 14.87 15.47
CA LEU A 410 -28.40 14.21 15.94
C LEU A 410 -27.39 14.12 14.78
N TYR A 411 -26.51 15.08 14.65
CA TYR A 411 -25.39 15.02 13.74
C TYR A 411 -24.56 13.77 13.98
N GLY A 412 -24.52 12.87 12.99
CA GLY A 412 -23.62 11.73 12.96
C GLY A 412 -24.05 10.50 13.78
N ARG A 413 -25.34 10.37 14.15
CA ARG A 413 -25.86 9.19 14.86
C ARG A 413 -27.00 8.54 14.12
N GLU A 414 -27.13 7.21 14.25
CA GLU A 414 -28.28 6.48 13.73
C GLU A 414 -29.58 6.94 14.43
N GLN A 415 -30.64 6.98 13.66
CA GLN A 415 -31.97 7.33 14.15
C GLN A 415 -32.40 6.32 15.22
N GLY A 416 -32.42 6.74 16.51
CA GLY A 416 -32.73 5.87 17.64
C GLY A 416 -31.73 5.92 18.80
N ASP A 417 -30.49 6.39 18.59
CA ASP A 417 -29.50 6.57 19.65
C ASP A 417 -29.82 7.84 20.46
N THR A 418 -30.51 7.64 21.58
CA THR A 418 -30.90 8.74 22.50
C THR A 418 -29.80 9.07 23.52
N THR A 419 -28.88 8.15 23.76
CA THR A 419 -27.83 8.28 24.79
C THR A 419 -26.49 7.75 24.30
N PHE A 420 -25.40 8.30 24.85
CA PHE A 420 -24.04 7.82 24.56
C PHE A 420 -23.08 8.11 25.71
N TRP A 421 -22.03 7.30 25.77
CA TRP A 421 -20.92 7.53 26.66
C TRP A 421 -19.95 8.55 26.07
N LEU A 422 -19.86 9.73 26.72
CA LEU A 422 -18.93 10.78 26.37
C LEU A 422 -17.62 10.58 27.16
N PRO A 423 -16.51 10.19 26.48
CA PRO A 423 -15.24 9.96 27.15
C PRO A 423 -14.57 11.30 27.52
N GLU A 424 -13.77 11.30 28.60
CA GLU A 424 -12.96 12.47 28.96
C GLU A 424 -11.96 12.81 27.87
N ARG A 425 -11.26 11.76 27.36
CA ARG A 425 -10.28 11.93 26.27
C ARG A 425 -10.99 12.30 24.96
N GLY A 426 -10.53 13.40 24.35
CA GLY A 426 -11.13 13.93 23.13
C GLY A 426 -12.32 14.87 23.37
N THR A 427 -12.77 15.01 24.62
CA THR A 427 -13.75 16.01 25.01
C THR A 427 -13.05 17.23 25.59
N MET A 428 -13.53 18.44 25.24
CA MET A 428 -12.97 19.68 25.80
C MET A 428 -13.06 19.66 27.33
N ALA A 429 -11.96 19.98 27.99
CA ALA A 429 -11.83 19.83 29.44
C ALA A 429 -12.87 20.67 30.22
N ASP A 430 -13.23 21.83 29.75
CA ASP A 430 -14.28 22.69 30.37
C ASP A 430 -15.65 22.05 30.26
N LEU A 431 -16.01 21.47 29.12
CA LEU A 431 -17.24 20.71 28.92
C LEU A 431 -17.30 19.51 29.86
N TYR A 432 -16.25 18.67 29.82
CA TYR A 432 -16.24 17.46 30.64
C TYR A 432 -16.30 17.75 32.15
N ASN A 433 -15.56 18.74 32.63
CA ASN A 433 -15.60 19.18 34.03
C ASN A 433 -16.98 19.68 34.48
N ASN A 434 -17.69 20.42 33.62
CA ASN A 434 -19.06 20.85 33.92
C ASN A 434 -20.03 19.65 33.96
N LEU A 435 -19.87 18.66 33.07
CA LEU A 435 -20.68 17.43 33.10
C LEU A 435 -20.40 16.62 34.36
N LEU A 436 -19.15 16.57 34.84
CA LEU A 436 -18.80 15.89 36.09
C LEU A 436 -19.46 16.52 37.32
N THR A 437 -19.60 17.83 37.36
CA THR A 437 -20.23 18.55 38.49
C THR A 437 -21.74 18.57 38.39
N THR A 438 -22.32 18.29 37.22
CA THR A 438 -23.77 18.21 37.01
C THR A 438 -24.28 16.91 37.62
N PRO A 439 -25.25 16.88 38.56
CA PRO A 439 -25.75 15.64 39.18
C PRO A 439 -26.45 14.74 38.16
N ASN A 440 -26.59 13.43 38.46
CA ASN A 440 -27.37 12.53 37.62
C ASN A 440 -28.83 13.03 37.52
N GLY A 441 -29.37 13.02 36.31
CA GLY A 441 -30.65 13.67 35.96
C GLY A 441 -30.54 15.17 35.68
N GLY A 442 -29.42 15.81 36.04
CA GLY A 442 -29.18 17.23 35.85
C GLY A 442 -28.93 17.65 34.40
N ILE A 443 -29.22 18.91 34.12
CA ILE A 443 -29.08 19.50 32.78
C ILE A 443 -27.95 20.53 32.74
N TYR A 444 -27.08 20.41 31.75
CA TYR A 444 -26.05 21.39 31.44
C TYR A 444 -26.22 21.89 30.00
N VAL A 445 -26.14 23.19 29.80
CA VAL A 445 -26.21 23.81 28.47
C VAL A 445 -24.81 24.28 28.07
N TYR A 446 -24.27 23.65 27.04
CA TYR A 446 -22.97 23.98 26.48
C TYR A 446 -23.10 24.86 25.24
N LYS A 447 -22.28 25.90 25.16
CA LYS A 447 -22.19 26.73 23.96
C LYS A 447 -21.06 26.27 23.06
N ALA A 448 -21.39 25.55 22.01
CA ALA A 448 -20.47 25.17 20.94
C ALA A 448 -20.21 26.31 19.94
N THR A 449 -19.30 26.08 18.99
CA THR A 449 -18.96 27.07 17.94
C THR A 449 -20.17 27.45 17.09
N ASN A 450 -21.00 26.47 16.70
CA ASN A 450 -22.10 26.61 15.74
C ASN A 450 -23.48 26.32 16.36
N GLY A 451 -23.59 26.19 17.69
CA GLY A 451 -24.84 25.82 18.33
C GLY A 451 -24.80 25.87 19.84
N TYR A 452 -25.93 25.58 20.47
CA TYR A 452 -26.03 25.22 21.88
C TYR A 452 -26.38 23.76 21.97
N ILE A 453 -25.81 23.04 22.94
CA ILE A 453 -26.06 21.63 23.21
C ILE A 453 -26.59 21.54 24.63
N VAL A 454 -27.79 20.99 24.77
CA VAL A 454 -28.41 20.71 26.07
C VAL A 454 -28.07 19.26 26.43
N PHE A 455 -27.26 19.07 27.47
CA PHE A 455 -26.87 17.78 27.99
C PHE A 455 -27.73 17.43 29.20
N GLN A 456 -28.23 16.18 29.25
CA GLN A 456 -28.66 15.56 30.48
C GLN A 456 -27.66 14.49 30.89
N VAL A 457 -27.14 14.59 32.10
CA VAL A 457 -26.24 13.57 32.65
C VAL A 457 -27.08 12.44 33.22
N LEU A 458 -26.85 11.22 32.72
CA LEU A 458 -27.63 10.04 33.10
C LEU A 458 -26.87 9.14 34.08
N ASP A 459 -25.59 8.90 33.81
CA ASP A 459 -24.76 8.01 34.63
C ASP A 459 -23.26 8.34 34.41
N ARG A 460 -22.39 7.69 35.18
CA ARG A 460 -20.92 7.81 35.06
C ARG A 460 -20.30 6.43 35.24
N THR A 461 -19.17 6.21 34.56
CA THR A 461 -18.33 5.03 34.81
C THR A 461 -17.76 5.07 36.24
N GLN A 462 -17.23 3.96 36.69
CA GLN A 462 -16.55 3.89 37.99
C GLN A 462 -15.38 4.89 38.02
N LEU A 463 -15.13 5.43 39.24
CA LEU A 463 -13.98 6.33 39.45
C LEU A 463 -12.71 5.52 39.35
N ILE A 464 -11.81 5.98 38.49
CA ILE A 464 -10.46 5.46 38.33
C ILE A 464 -9.44 6.55 38.58
N GLU A 465 -8.24 6.18 39.00
CA GLU A 465 -7.17 7.14 39.16
C GLU A 465 -6.73 7.63 37.78
N LYS A 466 -6.66 8.95 37.63
CA LYS A 466 -6.18 9.63 36.44
C LYS A 466 -5.12 10.66 36.80
N ARG A 467 -4.21 10.90 35.85
CA ARG A 467 -3.08 11.81 36.03
C ARG A 467 -3.12 12.95 35.01
N GLN A 468 -2.66 14.12 35.44
CA GLN A 468 -2.28 15.23 34.55
C GLN A 468 -0.77 15.38 34.57
N PHE A 469 -0.19 15.47 33.39
CA PHE A 469 1.25 15.58 33.22
C PHE A 469 1.59 16.40 31.97
N VAL A 470 2.83 16.85 31.89
CA VAL A 470 3.43 17.39 30.68
C VAL A 470 4.65 16.55 30.34
N LEU A 471 4.81 16.25 29.05
CA LEU A 471 5.96 15.54 28.50
C LEU A 471 6.59 16.37 27.40
N TYR A 472 7.91 16.34 27.36
CA TYR A 472 8.75 16.85 26.30
C TYR A 472 9.48 15.69 25.69
N ASP A 473 9.45 15.60 24.36
CA ASP A 473 10.15 14.56 23.62
C ASP A 473 11.25 15.15 22.72
N TYR A 474 12.31 14.38 22.53
CA TYR A 474 13.47 14.71 21.70
C TYR A 474 13.80 13.53 20.82
N ASP A 475 13.81 13.75 19.51
CA ASP A 475 14.19 12.73 18.56
C ASP A 475 15.70 12.42 18.66
N ILE A 476 16.05 11.14 18.59
CA ILE A 476 17.43 10.70 18.53
C ILE A 476 17.83 10.61 17.07
N THR A 477 18.52 11.63 16.57
CA THR A 477 18.94 11.75 15.17
C THR A 477 20.44 11.92 15.05
N ALA A 478 21.00 11.52 13.90
CA ALA A 478 22.40 11.77 13.59
C ALA A 478 22.68 13.26 13.44
N SER A 479 23.81 13.73 13.96
CA SER A 479 24.25 15.12 13.79
C SER A 479 24.60 15.44 12.34
N ASP A 480 24.59 16.73 11.98
CA ASP A 480 25.00 17.19 10.65
C ASP A 480 26.45 16.79 10.32
N ALA A 481 27.31 16.68 11.33
CA ALA A 481 28.67 16.20 11.17
C ALA A 481 28.72 14.72 10.77
N THR A 482 27.92 13.89 11.44
CA THR A 482 27.77 12.45 11.10
C THR A 482 27.18 12.27 9.71
N VAL A 483 26.10 13.01 9.38
CA VAL A 483 25.48 12.98 8.06
C VAL A 483 26.48 13.38 6.97
N SER A 484 27.25 14.45 7.18
CA SER A 484 28.26 14.94 6.24
C SER A 484 29.42 13.94 6.05
N ALA A 485 29.85 13.28 7.13
CA ALA A 485 30.89 12.25 7.07
C ALA A 485 30.40 11.01 6.27
N LEU A 486 29.19 10.55 6.53
CA LEU A 486 28.57 9.44 5.79
C LEU A 486 28.40 9.76 4.31
N ARG A 487 27.96 11.00 3.99
CA ARG A 487 27.85 11.46 2.60
C ARG A 487 29.21 11.46 1.91
N SER A 488 30.27 11.91 2.60
CA SER A 488 31.64 11.86 2.09
C SER A 488 32.08 10.43 1.81
N GLN A 489 31.80 9.51 2.73
CA GLN A 489 32.10 8.08 2.57
C GLN A 489 31.37 7.50 1.35
N ALA A 490 30.07 7.78 1.19
CA ALA A 490 29.29 7.33 0.05
C ALA A 490 29.83 7.89 -1.27
N ASN A 491 30.24 9.18 -1.31
CA ASN A 491 30.83 9.79 -2.50
C ASN A 491 32.19 9.15 -2.85
N GLN A 492 33.05 8.88 -1.85
CA GLN A 492 34.32 8.19 -2.06
C GLN A 492 34.09 6.77 -2.57
N PHE A 493 33.10 6.07 -2.05
CA PHE A 493 32.71 4.74 -2.51
C PHE A 493 32.24 4.81 -3.97
N ALA A 494 31.32 5.71 -4.32
CA ALA A 494 30.83 5.88 -5.69
C ALA A 494 31.98 6.15 -6.69
N ALA A 495 32.92 7.01 -6.31
CA ALA A 495 34.10 7.32 -7.13
C ALA A 495 35.09 6.15 -7.26
N SER A 496 35.04 5.15 -6.39
CA SER A 496 35.96 3.99 -6.35
C SER A 496 35.46 2.80 -7.18
N VAL A 497 34.29 2.88 -7.78
CA VAL A 497 33.65 1.77 -8.52
C VAL A 497 33.22 2.24 -9.92
N THR A 498 33.40 1.38 -10.91
CA THR A 498 33.10 1.67 -12.32
C THR A 498 32.16 0.62 -12.95
N SER A 499 31.85 -0.45 -12.22
CA SER A 499 31.00 -1.52 -12.67
C SER A 499 30.16 -2.10 -11.51
N ASN A 500 29.12 -2.82 -11.86
CA ASN A 500 28.29 -3.55 -10.88
C ASN A 500 29.12 -4.58 -10.08
N GLU A 501 30.03 -5.28 -10.72
CA GLU A 501 30.89 -6.29 -10.07
C GLU A 501 31.81 -5.62 -9.03
N GLU A 502 32.43 -4.49 -9.39
CA GLU A 502 33.26 -3.70 -8.46
C GLU A 502 32.44 -3.14 -7.29
N LEU A 503 31.22 -2.65 -7.55
CA LEU A 503 30.35 -2.16 -6.47
C LEU A 503 30.10 -3.26 -5.44
N VAL A 504 29.68 -4.45 -5.87
CA VAL A 504 29.40 -5.58 -4.95
C VAL A 504 30.67 -6.03 -4.24
N ALA A 505 31.79 -6.17 -4.95
CA ALA A 505 33.06 -6.62 -4.37
C ALA A 505 33.65 -5.61 -3.38
N ASN A 506 33.61 -4.32 -3.70
CA ASN A 506 34.15 -3.26 -2.82
C ASN A 506 33.25 -3.02 -1.60
N ALA A 507 31.92 -3.12 -1.78
CA ALA A 507 31.00 -3.09 -0.65
C ALA A 507 31.25 -4.21 0.34
N ALA A 508 31.42 -5.44 -0.14
CA ALA A 508 31.74 -6.59 0.70
C ALA A 508 33.07 -6.41 1.47
N LYS A 509 34.11 -5.86 0.83
CA LYS A 509 35.40 -5.57 1.48
C LYS A 509 35.29 -4.51 2.59
N GLN A 510 34.39 -3.54 2.43
CA GLN A 510 34.19 -2.44 3.38
C GLN A 510 33.06 -2.72 4.39
N GLY A 511 32.42 -3.89 4.36
CA GLY A 511 31.30 -4.23 5.22
C GLY A 511 30.04 -3.41 4.94
N ILE A 512 29.89 -2.87 3.71
CA ILE A 512 28.74 -2.10 3.28
C ILE A 512 27.67 -3.07 2.78
N GLN A 513 26.45 -2.91 3.28
CA GLN A 513 25.32 -3.74 2.86
C GLN A 513 24.94 -3.42 1.41
N VAL A 514 24.77 -4.46 0.60
CA VAL A 514 24.22 -4.36 -0.75
C VAL A 514 22.84 -5.00 -0.79
N VAL A 515 21.84 -4.24 -1.22
CA VAL A 515 20.50 -4.74 -1.46
C VAL A 515 20.30 -5.00 -2.94
N ASN A 516 19.80 -6.20 -3.27
CA ASN A 516 19.59 -6.63 -4.65
C ASN A 516 18.11 -6.49 -5.02
N GLY A 517 17.82 -5.69 -6.03
CA GLY A 517 16.51 -5.61 -6.66
C GLY A 517 16.51 -6.38 -7.97
N GLN A 518 15.68 -7.40 -8.07
CA GLN A 518 15.52 -8.19 -9.30
C GLN A 518 14.27 -7.76 -10.05
N ALA A 519 14.36 -7.70 -11.37
CA ALA A 519 13.25 -7.37 -12.26
C ALA A 519 12.47 -6.09 -11.85
N VAL A 520 13.20 -5.09 -11.35
CA VAL A 520 12.62 -3.79 -10.94
C VAL A 520 12.02 -3.11 -12.17
N THR A 521 10.73 -2.79 -12.10
CA THR A 521 10.01 -2.08 -13.17
C THR A 521 10.20 -0.56 -13.04
N SER A 522 9.94 0.18 -14.12
CA SER A 522 10.17 1.63 -14.19
C SER A 522 9.34 2.44 -13.17
N MET A 523 8.24 1.89 -12.69
CA MET A 523 7.36 2.52 -11.71
C MET A 523 7.44 1.88 -10.32
N ALA A 524 8.46 1.08 -10.03
CA ALA A 524 8.65 0.53 -8.69
C ALA A 524 8.97 1.65 -7.67
N ALA A 525 8.34 1.60 -6.51
CA ALA A 525 8.63 2.50 -5.39
C ALA A 525 9.81 2.02 -4.55
N ASN A 526 10.02 0.70 -4.51
CA ASN A 526 10.99 0.03 -3.67
C ASN A 526 11.98 -0.79 -4.49
N ILE A 527 13.16 -1.03 -3.96
CA ILE A 527 14.16 -1.94 -4.53
C ILE A 527 14.45 -3.03 -3.50
N GLY A 528 14.01 -4.26 -3.75
CA GLY A 528 14.05 -5.32 -2.75
C GLY A 528 13.31 -4.91 -1.48
N GLN A 529 14.03 -4.87 -0.34
CA GLN A 529 13.47 -4.44 0.95
C GLN A 529 13.69 -2.94 1.25
N LEU A 530 14.36 -2.20 0.35
CA LEU A 530 14.57 -0.76 0.54
C LEU A 530 13.31 0.01 0.12
N PRO A 531 12.72 0.79 1.02
CA PRO A 531 11.60 1.67 0.70
C PRO A 531 12.07 2.97 0.03
N ASN A 532 11.12 3.68 -0.57
CA ASN A 532 11.28 5.05 -1.08
C ASN A 532 12.41 5.21 -2.11
N CYS A 533 12.69 4.16 -2.90
CA CYS A 533 13.78 4.14 -3.89
C CYS A 533 13.41 4.77 -5.23
N ARG A 534 12.36 5.59 -5.32
CA ARG A 534 11.84 6.13 -6.56
C ARG A 534 12.89 6.88 -7.39
N ASP A 535 13.74 7.65 -6.74
CA ASP A 535 14.81 8.41 -7.41
C ASP A 535 15.85 7.48 -8.05
N ILE A 536 16.22 6.40 -7.35
CA ILE A 536 17.14 5.37 -7.87
C ILE A 536 16.51 4.64 -9.07
N VAL A 537 15.23 4.27 -8.93
CA VAL A 537 14.51 3.61 -10.03
C VAL A 537 14.44 4.54 -11.23
N SER A 538 14.01 5.79 -11.05
CA SER A 538 13.94 6.79 -12.14
C SER A 538 15.27 6.97 -12.82
N TRP A 539 16.37 7.15 -12.06
CA TRP A 539 17.72 7.21 -12.61
C TRP A 539 18.04 5.98 -13.44
N SER A 540 17.76 4.79 -12.91
CA SER A 540 18.12 3.53 -13.58
C SER A 540 17.47 3.36 -14.96
N PHE A 541 16.31 3.99 -15.21
CA PHE A 541 15.62 3.99 -16.51
C PHE A 541 15.94 5.21 -17.38
N GLY A 542 16.94 6.02 -17.01
CA GLY A 542 17.46 7.10 -17.84
C GLY A 542 17.98 6.60 -19.18
N ASP A 543 17.85 7.43 -20.23
CA ASP A 543 18.23 7.06 -21.61
C ASP A 543 19.71 6.65 -21.76
N ASP A 544 20.59 7.26 -20.97
CA ASP A 544 22.02 7.03 -21.02
C ASP A 544 22.50 5.95 -20.03
N VAL A 545 21.59 5.43 -19.20
CA VAL A 545 21.90 4.44 -18.16
C VAL A 545 21.83 3.03 -18.76
N LYS A 546 22.97 2.36 -18.78
CA LYS A 546 23.14 1.00 -19.33
C LYS A 546 23.56 0.03 -18.22
N LYS A 547 23.70 -1.25 -18.59
CA LYS A 547 24.34 -2.22 -17.73
C LYS A 547 25.69 -1.69 -17.24
N ASP A 548 26.03 -1.98 -15.99
CA ASP A 548 27.23 -1.55 -15.25
C ASP A 548 27.29 -0.03 -14.96
N ALA A 549 26.25 0.76 -15.29
CA ALA A 549 26.19 2.15 -14.88
C ALA A 549 26.16 2.27 -13.36
N ILE A 550 26.91 3.25 -12.83
CA ILE A 550 26.96 3.61 -11.40
C ILE A 550 26.28 4.97 -11.23
N SER A 551 25.49 5.11 -10.19
CA SER A 551 24.80 6.35 -9.86
C SER A 551 25.68 7.32 -9.09
N ASP A 552 25.28 8.59 -9.06
CA ASP A 552 25.63 9.50 -7.99
C ASP A 552 25.05 9.03 -6.66
N VAL A 553 25.44 9.69 -5.56
CA VAL A 553 24.93 9.38 -4.21
C VAL A 553 23.52 9.95 -4.06
N PHE A 554 22.56 9.07 -3.83
CA PHE A 554 21.20 9.45 -3.44
C PHE A 554 21.10 9.65 -1.93
N ASN A 555 20.26 10.59 -1.51
CA ASN A 555 19.83 10.76 -0.12
C ASN A 555 18.35 10.37 -0.04
N ILE A 556 18.06 9.28 0.61
CA ILE A 556 16.70 8.73 0.72
C ILE A 556 16.11 9.10 2.08
N ASP A 557 15.22 10.07 2.09
CA ASP A 557 14.42 10.54 3.24
C ASP A 557 15.24 10.76 4.53
N ARG A 558 16.51 11.10 4.43
CA ARG A 558 17.47 11.18 5.54
C ARG A 558 17.63 9.88 6.33
N MET A 559 17.16 8.75 5.82
CA MET A 559 17.33 7.45 6.44
C MET A 559 18.65 6.80 6.04
N TYR A 560 19.07 6.99 4.80
CA TYR A 560 20.34 6.44 4.29
C TYR A 560 20.83 7.18 3.05
N PHE A 561 22.13 7.11 2.80
CA PHE A 561 22.69 7.38 1.49
C PHE A 561 22.80 6.09 0.70
N ALA A 562 22.67 6.18 -0.62
CA ALA A 562 22.68 5.04 -1.52
C ALA A 562 23.53 5.30 -2.75
N VAL A 563 24.29 4.28 -3.18
CA VAL A 563 24.97 4.22 -4.47
C VAL A 563 24.44 3.00 -5.20
N ALA A 564 23.86 3.21 -6.37
CA ALA A 564 23.22 2.15 -7.14
C ALA A 564 24.04 1.76 -8.39
N SER A 565 23.92 0.51 -8.80
CA SER A 565 24.41 0.02 -10.09
C SER A 565 23.36 -0.81 -10.82
N VAL A 566 23.37 -0.74 -12.14
CA VAL A 566 22.50 -1.56 -13.00
C VAL A 566 23.20 -2.88 -13.33
N ALA A 567 22.78 -3.96 -12.72
CA ALA A 567 23.35 -5.30 -12.94
C ALA A 567 22.88 -5.93 -14.27
N LYS A 568 21.60 -5.73 -14.61
CA LYS A 568 21.00 -6.29 -15.84
C LYS A 568 19.92 -5.37 -16.37
N VAL A 569 19.84 -5.29 -17.70
CA VAL A 569 18.79 -4.56 -18.43
C VAL A 569 18.00 -5.58 -19.24
N ARG A 570 16.68 -5.57 -19.11
CA ARG A 570 15.78 -6.40 -19.93
C ARG A 570 14.77 -5.50 -20.63
N GLU A 571 14.85 -5.46 -21.94
CA GLU A 571 13.89 -4.75 -22.78
C GLU A 571 12.63 -5.60 -22.99
N THR A 572 11.52 -4.94 -23.33
CA THR A 572 10.24 -5.60 -23.64
C THR A 572 10.38 -6.51 -24.85
N GLY A 573 9.81 -7.70 -24.77
CA GLY A 573 9.80 -8.70 -25.86
C GLY A 573 10.56 -9.97 -25.53
N GLU A 574 10.71 -10.84 -26.54
CA GLU A 574 11.42 -12.12 -26.42
C GLU A 574 12.92 -11.84 -26.23
N GLN A 575 13.47 -12.28 -25.11
CA GLN A 575 14.88 -12.14 -24.77
C GLN A 575 15.74 -13.07 -25.63
N LYS A 576 16.85 -12.60 -26.13
CA LYS A 576 17.76 -13.42 -26.93
C LYS A 576 18.45 -14.48 -26.06
N TYR A 577 18.73 -15.64 -26.64
CA TYR A 577 19.41 -16.73 -25.95
C TYR A 577 20.66 -16.28 -25.16
N LYS A 578 21.47 -15.41 -25.75
CA LYS A 578 22.69 -14.86 -25.10
C LYS A 578 22.39 -14.07 -23.82
N GLU A 579 21.24 -13.44 -23.75
CA GLU A 579 20.81 -12.57 -22.61
C GLU A 579 20.31 -13.40 -21.43
N VAL A 580 19.83 -14.62 -21.70
CA VAL A 580 19.24 -15.53 -20.70
C VAL A 580 20.03 -16.82 -20.50
N LYS A 581 21.17 -16.96 -21.16
CA LYS A 581 21.98 -18.19 -21.12
C LYS A 581 22.39 -18.60 -19.70
N ASP A 582 22.82 -17.63 -18.89
CA ASP A 582 23.26 -17.90 -17.51
C ASP A 582 22.06 -18.28 -16.61
N ASP A 583 20.90 -17.62 -16.83
CA ASP A 583 19.67 -17.97 -16.13
C ASP A 583 19.21 -19.41 -16.46
N ILE A 584 19.26 -19.76 -17.75
CA ILE A 584 18.94 -21.13 -18.22
C ILE A 584 19.88 -22.15 -17.61
N LYS A 585 21.18 -21.84 -17.60
CA LYS A 585 22.20 -22.72 -17.00
C LYS A 585 21.88 -22.96 -15.53
N ALA A 586 21.64 -21.89 -14.75
CA ALA A 586 21.31 -22.00 -13.34
C ALA A 586 20.00 -22.81 -13.10
N MET A 587 18.97 -22.61 -13.94
CA MET A 587 17.73 -23.39 -13.87
C MET A 587 17.96 -24.87 -14.11
N LEU A 588 18.69 -25.21 -15.15
CA LEU A 588 18.98 -26.62 -15.50
C LEU A 588 19.92 -27.29 -14.49
N GLU A 589 20.95 -26.56 -14.01
CA GLU A 589 21.82 -27.03 -12.93
C GLU A 589 21.02 -27.38 -11.68
N ARG A 590 20.05 -26.53 -11.31
CA ARG A 590 19.18 -26.78 -10.18
C ARG A 590 18.29 -27.99 -10.39
N GLN A 591 17.68 -28.14 -11.57
CA GLN A 591 16.84 -29.29 -11.90
C GLN A 591 17.67 -30.59 -11.92
N ASN A 592 18.85 -30.59 -12.53
CA ASN A 592 19.75 -31.75 -12.57
C ASN A 592 20.27 -32.10 -11.17
N LYS A 593 20.53 -31.09 -10.30
CA LYS A 593 20.92 -31.33 -8.91
C LYS A 593 19.83 -32.07 -8.13
N VAL A 594 18.55 -31.66 -8.31
CA VAL A 594 17.41 -32.38 -7.70
C VAL A 594 17.37 -33.86 -8.13
N ALA A 595 17.60 -34.14 -9.41
CA ALA A 595 17.63 -35.49 -9.92
C ALA A 595 18.80 -36.31 -9.33
N MET A 596 20.00 -35.71 -9.25
CA MET A 596 21.17 -36.34 -8.61
C MET A 596 20.94 -36.63 -7.13
N VAL A 597 20.29 -35.71 -6.42
CA VAL A 597 19.90 -35.90 -5.02
C VAL A 597 18.92 -37.04 -4.87
N ALA A 598 17.89 -37.12 -5.72
CA ALA A 598 16.94 -38.24 -5.71
C ALA A 598 17.64 -39.60 -5.98
N GLU A 599 18.62 -39.63 -6.89
CA GLU A 599 19.46 -40.82 -7.12
C GLU A 599 20.29 -41.23 -5.90
N GLN A 600 20.94 -40.25 -5.25
CA GLN A 600 21.70 -40.48 -4.01
C GLN A 600 20.80 -41.01 -2.89
N LEU A 601 19.61 -40.40 -2.73
CA LEU A 601 18.62 -40.84 -1.73
C LEU A 601 18.16 -42.27 -2.01
N ASN A 602 17.97 -42.68 -3.26
CA ASN A 602 17.62 -44.06 -3.63
C ASN A 602 18.74 -45.07 -3.28
N LYS A 603 20.01 -44.68 -3.42
CA LYS A 603 21.14 -45.49 -2.96
C LYS A 603 21.15 -45.65 -1.44
N ASP A 604 20.89 -44.59 -0.71
CA ASP A 604 20.85 -44.61 0.74
C ASP A 604 19.63 -45.35 1.30
N LEU A 605 18.50 -45.29 0.61
CA LEU A 605 17.30 -46.08 0.94
C LEU A 605 17.54 -47.57 0.89
N ALA A 606 18.37 -48.03 -0.05
CA ALA A 606 18.72 -49.44 -0.17
C ALA A 606 19.48 -50.00 1.04
N SER A 607 20.23 -49.18 1.77
CA SER A 607 21.03 -49.56 2.93
C SER A 607 20.37 -49.26 4.28
N GLY A 608 19.60 -48.16 4.40
CA GLY A 608 19.11 -47.67 5.68
C GLY A 608 17.58 -47.51 5.77
N GLY A 609 16.85 -47.77 4.70
CA GLY A 609 15.43 -47.49 4.62
C GLY A 609 15.07 -46.02 4.87
N MET A 610 13.79 -45.72 4.98
CA MET A 610 13.30 -44.36 5.14
C MET A 610 13.80 -43.70 6.44
N GLN A 611 13.83 -44.42 7.54
CA GLN A 611 14.30 -43.91 8.83
C GLN A 611 15.82 -43.64 8.83
N GLY A 612 16.62 -44.48 8.19
CA GLY A 612 18.05 -44.26 8.06
C GLY A 612 18.38 -43.03 7.23
N VAL A 613 17.61 -42.78 6.18
CA VAL A 613 17.73 -41.58 5.35
C VAL A 613 17.30 -40.35 6.15
N ALA A 614 16.20 -40.42 6.92
CA ALA A 614 15.73 -39.34 7.80
C ALA A 614 16.80 -38.91 8.80
N GLN A 615 17.44 -39.88 9.45
CA GLN A 615 18.54 -39.63 10.41
C GLN A 615 19.78 -39.04 9.74
N LYS A 616 20.20 -39.65 8.61
CA LYS A 616 21.42 -39.22 7.89
C LYS A 616 21.35 -37.79 7.43
N TYR A 617 20.19 -37.32 6.99
CA TYR A 617 20.01 -35.96 6.45
C TYR A 617 19.30 -35.02 7.40
N SER A 618 18.92 -35.47 8.60
CA SER A 618 18.21 -34.70 9.61
C SER A 618 16.89 -34.11 9.06
N VAL A 619 16.13 -34.93 8.32
CA VAL A 619 14.86 -34.55 7.69
C VAL A 619 13.72 -35.35 8.33
N ALA A 620 12.64 -34.64 8.67
CA ALA A 620 11.47 -35.28 9.28
C ALA A 620 10.67 -36.13 8.28
N VAL A 621 10.16 -37.27 8.75
CA VAL A 621 9.16 -38.07 8.04
C VAL A 621 7.78 -37.59 8.45
N THR A 622 6.91 -37.27 7.51
CA THR A 622 5.50 -36.98 7.73
C THR A 622 4.69 -38.21 7.29
N ASP A 623 4.05 -38.85 8.26
CA ASP A 623 3.23 -40.03 7.99
C ASP A 623 1.77 -39.67 7.72
N SER A 624 1.04 -40.60 7.09
CA SER A 624 -0.40 -40.48 6.81
C SER A 624 -0.79 -39.26 5.95
N VAL A 625 0.07 -38.91 5.01
CA VAL A 625 -0.23 -37.86 4.03
C VAL A 625 -1.12 -38.45 2.94
N THR A 626 -2.29 -37.85 2.71
CA THR A 626 -3.15 -38.23 1.58
C THR A 626 -2.85 -37.31 0.39
N LEU A 627 -2.45 -37.86 -0.73
CA LEU A 627 -2.26 -37.17 -2.00
C LEU A 627 -3.40 -37.54 -2.94
N ASN A 628 -3.90 -36.59 -3.72
CA ASN A 628 -4.88 -36.83 -4.77
C ASN A 628 -4.27 -36.46 -6.11
N PHE A 629 -4.42 -37.35 -7.11
CA PHE A 629 -3.79 -37.20 -8.42
C PHE A 629 -4.24 -35.92 -9.14
N ALA A 630 -5.52 -35.63 -9.13
CA ALA A 630 -6.11 -34.47 -9.82
C ALA A 630 -6.36 -33.26 -8.91
N GLY A 631 -6.03 -33.32 -7.63
CA GLY A 631 -6.33 -32.27 -6.66
C GLY A 631 -5.17 -31.31 -6.40
N ASP A 632 -5.47 -30.19 -5.77
CA ASP A 632 -4.49 -29.15 -5.40
C ASP A 632 -3.85 -29.37 -4.04
N TYR A 633 -4.11 -30.48 -3.37
CA TYR A 633 -3.73 -30.71 -1.98
C TYR A 633 -2.22 -30.79 -1.78
N TYR A 634 -1.50 -31.30 -2.78
CA TYR A 634 -0.07 -31.40 -2.73
C TYR A 634 0.64 -30.05 -2.77
N MET A 635 0.04 -29.03 -3.34
CA MET A 635 0.58 -27.67 -3.27
C MET A 635 0.60 -27.14 -1.83
N ASN A 636 -0.44 -27.42 -1.07
CA ASN A 636 -0.53 -27.04 0.34
C ASN A 636 0.38 -27.85 1.26
N ARG A 637 0.89 -29.01 0.76
CA ARG A 637 1.75 -29.91 1.51
C ARG A 637 3.21 -29.89 1.04
N GLY A 638 3.56 -28.99 0.15
CA GLY A 638 4.91 -28.83 -0.37
C GLY A 638 5.36 -29.88 -1.38
N VAL A 639 4.46 -30.70 -1.90
CA VAL A 639 4.76 -31.69 -2.97
C VAL A 639 4.34 -31.11 -4.32
N ASP A 640 5.25 -31.02 -5.26
CA ASP A 640 4.96 -30.45 -6.58
C ASP A 640 4.37 -31.52 -7.56
N SER A 641 3.71 -31.03 -8.63
CA SER A 641 2.99 -31.86 -9.58
C SER A 641 3.87 -32.88 -10.30
N LYS A 642 5.17 -32.59 -10.53
CA LYS A 642 6.12 -33.54 -11.14
C LYS A 642 6.39 -34.70 -10.22
N ALA A 643 6.55 -34.46 -8.92
CA ALA A 643 6.71 -35.51 -7.93
C ALA A 643 5.42 -36.34 -7.77
N VAL A 644 4.24 -35.66 -7.69
CA VAL A 644 2.96 -36.34 -7.60
C VAL A 644 2.75 -37.32 -8.76
N GLY A 645 3.04 -36.91 -9.99
CA GLY A 645 2.95 -37.79 -11.16
C GLY A 645 3.80 -39.06 -11.04
N GLN A 646 4.99 -38.95 -10.46
CA GLN A 646 5.87 -40.13 -10.21
C GLN A 646 5.37 -40.99 -9.06
N ILE A 647 4.86 -40.39 -7.97
CA ILE A 647 4.38 -41.09 -6.77
C ILE A 647 3.29 -42.10 -7.10
N PHE A 648 2.32 -41.72 -7.93
CA PHE A 648 1.24 -42.63 -8.35
C PHE A 648 1.69 -43.81 -9.26
N GLY A 649 2.94 -43.80 -9.71
CA GLY A 649 3.58 -44.92 -10.42
C GLY A 649 4.44 -45.84 -9.54
N LEU A 650 4.59 -45.52 -8.24
CA LEU A 650 5.43 -46.29 -7.33
C LEU A 650 4.74 -47.56 -6.83
N GLN A 651 5.56 -48.55 -6.48
CA GLN A 651 5.10 -49.75 -5.80
C GLN A 651 4.77 -49.47 -4.34
N ALA A 652 3.65 -49.98 -3.86
CA ALA A 652 3.28 -49.86 -2.44
C ALA A 652 4.31 -50.57 -1.52
N ASN A 653 4.52 -49.98 -0.34
CA ASN A 653 5.43 -50.46 0.69
C ASN A 653 6.92 -50.55 0.27
N LYS A 654 7.32 -49.79 -0.75
CA LYS A 654 8.68 -49.66 -1.21
C LYS A 654 9.11 -48.21 -1.21
N PRO A 655 9.79 -47.75 -0.15
CA PRO A 655 10.28 -46.37 -0.11
C PRO A 655 11.15 -46.04 -1.33
N THR A 656 10.83 -44.98 -2.02
CA THR A 656 11.51 -44.56 -3.27
C THR A 656 11.68 -43.05 -3.26
N ALA A 657 12.84 -42.57 -3.70
CA ALA A 657 13.05 -41.14 -3.90
C ALA A 657 12.66 -40.74 -5.32
N VAL A 658 11.90 -39.66 -5.42
CA VAL A 658 11.45 -39.04 -6.67
C VAL A 658 11.90 -37.58 -6.74
N CYS A 659 12.06 -37.07 -7.96
CA CYS A 659 12.45 -35.70 -8.16
C CYS A 659 11.23 -34.80 -8.48
N GLY A 660 11.10 -33.71 -7.74
CA GLY A 660 10.21 -32.60 -8.09
C GLY A 660 10.92 -31.58 -8.98
N ASN A 661 10.35 -30.38 -9.06
CA ASN A 661 10.93 -29.26 -9.78
C ASN A 661 12.07 -28.59 -8.99
N ASN A 662 11.88 -28.46 -7.67
CA ASN A 662 12.82 -27.76 -6.80
C ASN A 662 13.30 -28.59 -5.61
N MET A 663 12.61 -29.66 -5.26
CA MET A 663 12.88 -30.52 -4.12
C MET A 663 12.93 -31.98 -4.53
N ALA A 664 13.70 -32.79 -3.81
CA ALA A 664 13.60 -34.25 -3.89
C ALA A 664 12.65 -34.75 -2.80
N TYR A 665 11.93 -35.83 -3.06
CA TYR A 665 10.99 -36.41 -2.12
C TYR A 665 11.29 -37.88 -1.91
N VAL A 666 11.34 -38.33 -0.67
CA VAL A 666 11.34 -39.75 -0.35
C VAL A 666 9.93 -40.14 0.05
N VAL A 667 9.36 -41.11 -0.64
CA VAL A 667 7.96 -41.47 -0.50
C VAL A 667 7.84 -42.98 -0.28
N ASN A 668 7.08 -43.37 0.73
CA ASN A 668 6.58 -44.72 0.87
C ASN A 668 5.07 -44.72 0.66
N VAL A 669 4.61 -45.27 -0.44
CA VAL A 669 3.19 -45.43 -0.72
C VAL A 669 2.65 -46.58 0.12
N VAL A 670 1.74 -46.28 1.04
CA VAL A 670 1.10 -47.27 1.92
C VAL A 670 -0.07 -47.94 1.20
N GLU A 671 -0.91 -47.14 0.59
CA GLU A 671 -2.12 -47.58 -0.10
C GLU A 671 -2.45 -46.61 -1.25
N THR A 672 -2.94 -47.15 -2.34
CA THR A 672 -3.55 -46.36 -3.42
C THR A 672 -5.02 -46.75 -3.56
N ARG A 673 -5.88 -45.77 -3.76
CA ARG A 673 -7.32 -45.96 -3.98
C ARG A 673 -7.67 -45.37 -5.32
N ASP A 674 -8.38 -46.11 -6.13
CA ASP A 674 -8.89 -45.63 -7.41
C ASP A 674 -9.96 -44.60 -7.20
N GLY A 675 -10.04 -43.65 -8.10
CA GLY A 675 -11.12 -42.66 -8.12
C GLY A 675 -12.46 -43.36 -8.37
N GLN A 676 -13.45 -42.99 -7.59
CA GLN A 676 -14.79 -43.59 -7.75
C GLN A 676 -15.61 -42.70 -8.69
N ALA A 677 -16.15 -43.34 -9.75
CA ALA A 677 -17.15 -42.66 -10.56
C ALA A 677 -18.40 -42.42 -9.72
N THR A 678 -18.81 -41.20 -9.59
CA THR A 678 -20.07 -40.83 -8.94
C THR A 678 -21.17 -40.68 -10.00
N ASP A 679 -22.39 -41.04 -9.65
CA ASP A 679 -23.55 -40.75 -10.49
C ASP A 679 -23.95 -39.25 -10.43
N ASN A 680 -23.44 -38.52 -9.44
CA ASN A 680 -23.66 -37.08 -9.33
C ASN A 680 -22.61 -36.26 -10.12
N LEU A 681 -22.76 -36.28 -11.43
CA LEU A 681 -21.88 -35.55 -12.36
C LEU A 681 -21.87 -34.04 -12.16
N MET A 682 -22.84 -33.50 -11.45
CA MET A 682 -22.90 -32.08 -11.15
C MET A 682 -21.83 -31.68 -10.11
N LEU A 683 -21.61 -32.52 -9.09
CA LEU A 683 -20.55 -32.33 -8.12
C LEU A 683 -19.16 -32.43 -8.77
N GLU A 684 -18.95 -33.44 -9.61
CA GLU A 684 -17.69 -33.62 -10.35
C GLU A 684 -17.42 -32.46 -11.30
N LYS A 685 -18.42 -31.99 -12.04
CA LYS A 685 -18.27 -30.81 -12.91
C LYS A 685 -17.96 -29.55 -12.13
N ASN A 686 -18.64 -29.33 -11.01
CA ASN A 686 -18.35 -28.18 -10.13
C ASN A 686 -16.96 -28.28 -9.53
N TYR A 687 -16.53 -29.50 -9.13
CA TYR A 687 -15.16 -29.73 -8.64
C TYR A 687 -14.13 -29.41 -9.73
N LEU A 688 -14.31 -29.89 -10.96
CA LEU A 688 -13.44 -29.62 -12.09
C LEU A 688 -13.46 -28.12 -12.48
N GLN A 689 -14.63 -27.54 -12.50
CA GLN A 689 -14.80 -26.12 -12.77
C GLN A 689 -14.07 -25.28 -11.69
N ASN A 690 -14.19 -25.64 -10.43
CA ASN A 690 -13.47 -25.00 -9.34
C ASN A 690 -11.98 -25.30 -9.36
N ALA A 691 -11.54 -26.49 -9.76
CA ALA A 691 -10.12 -26.85 -9.87
C ALA A 691 -9.45 -26.11 -11.04
N VAL A 692 -10.12 -26.00 -12.17
CA VAL A 692 -9.62 -25.25 -13.35
C VAL A 692 -9.73 -23.75 -13.13
N LEU A 693 -10.89 -23.27 -12.70
CA LEU A 693 -11.12 -21.85 -12.44
C LEU A 693 -10.52 -21.39 -11.10
N GLY A 694 -10.32 -22.28 -10.14
CA GLY A 694 -9.73 -21.96 -8.84
C GLY A 694 -8.25 -21.60 -8.89
N ARG A 695 -7.51 -22.12 -9.89
CA ARG A 695 -6.14 -21.66 -10.20
C ARG A 695 -6.12 -20.30 -10.86
N GLU A 696 -7.21 -19.94 -11.55
CA GLU A 696 -7.38 -18.70 -12.32
C GLU A 696 -8.44 -17.78 -11.72
N ARG A 697 -8.96 -18.10 -10.53
CA ARG A 697 -9.95 -17.29 -9.80
C ARG A 697 -9.48 -15.89 -9.44
N ASN A 698 -8.23 -15.61 -9.67
CA ASN A 698 -7.75 -14.26 -9.62
C ASN A 698 -8.18 -13.59 -10.93
N GLU A 699 -9.23 -12.74 -10.88
CA GLU A 699 -9.60 -11.82 -11.96
C GLU A 699 -8.35 -11.13 -12.52
N ASN A 700 -7.38 -10.92 -11.65
CA ASN A 700 -6.06 -10.41 -11.98
C ASN A 700 -5.27 -11.30 -12.94
N THR A 701 -5.43 -12.61 -12.95
CA THR A 701 -4.66 -13.51 -13.85
C THR A 701 -5.14 -13.40 -15.29
N LEU A 702 -6.47 -13.42 -15.52
CA LEU A 702 -7.02 -13.26 -16.86
C LEU A 702 -6.79 -11.83 -17.37
N LEU A 703 -7.01 -10.83 -16.51
CA LEU A 703 -6.73 -9.44 -16.84
C LEU A 703 -5.26 -9.22 -17.16
N SER A 704 -4.34 -9.77 -16.35
CA SER A 704 -2.90 -9.72 -16.61
C SER A 704 -2.54 -10.39 -17.93
N TYR A 705 -3.14 -11.53 -18.25
CA TYR A 705 -2.94 -12.18 -19.55
C TYR A 705 -3.39 -11.28 -20.71
N LEU A 706 -4.57 -10.67 -20.61
CA LEU A 706 -5.09 -9.75 -21.63
C LEU A 706 -4.21 -8.50 -21.77
N ILE A 707 -3.75 -7.92 -20.66
CA ILE A 707 -2.81 -6.80 -20.65
C ILE A 707 -1.51 -7.19 -21.34
N ASN A 708 -0.99 -8.38 -21.04
CA ASN A 708 0.24 -8.91 -21.64
C ASN A 708 0.16 -9.15 -23.16
N GLN A 709 -1.04 -9.34 -23.70
CA GLN A 709 -1.28 -9.41 -25.15
C GLN A 709 -1.44 -8.04 -25.81
N THR A 710 -1.48 -6.97 -25.02
CA THR A 710 -1.72 -5.61 -25.47
C THR A 710 -0.38 -4.88 -25.70
N LYS A 711 -0.26 -4.13 -26.79
CA LYS A 711 0.94 -3.34 -27.04
C LYS A 711 0.92 -2.08 -26.18
N VAL A 712 1.77 -2.06 -25.17
CA VAL A 712 1.89 -0.97 -24.21
C VAL A 712 3.24 -0.27 -24.37
N LEU A 713 3.21 1.06 -24.46
CA LEU A 713 4.37 1.92 -24.29
C LEU A 713 4.14 2.76 -23.02
N ASP A 714 4.95 2.53 -22.00
CA ASP A 714 4.91 3.25 -20.72
C ASP A 714 6.22 4.03 -20.53
N ASN A 715 6.13 5.34 -20.68
CA ASN A 715 7.25 6.26 -20.46
C ASN A 715 7.00 7.15 -19.22
N ARG A 716 6.05 6.82 -18.38
CA ARG A 716 5.66 7.63 -17.21
C ARG A 716 6.85 7.98 -16.33
N VAL A 717 7.82 7.09 -16.18
CA VAL A 717 9.05 7.33 -15.41
C VAL A 717 9.79 8.59 -15.81
N ARG A 718 9.64 9.05 -17.06
CA ARG A 718 10.29 10.26 -17.58
C ARG A 718 9.54 11.55 -17.24
N PHE A 719 8.27 11.43 -16.88
CA PHE A 719 7.38 12.57 -16.62
C PHE A 719 7.14 12.80 -15.13
N TYR A 720 7.31 11.77 -14.31
CA TYR A 720 7.11 11.79 -12.86
C TYR A 720 8.44 11.66 -12.12
N GLN A 721 9.33 12.61 -12.37
CA GLN A 721 10.43 12.91 -11.46
C GLN A 721 9.86 13.81 -10.36
N LYS A 722 10.32 13.63 -9.11
CA LYS A 722 9.88 14.46 -7.95
C LYS A 722 9.77 15.93 -8.30
#